data_9775fb722f1c3240579d01b98b4e0a96
#
_entry.id   9775fb722f1c3240579d01b98b4e0a96
#
_cell.length_a   1.000
_cell.length_b   1.000
_cell.length_c   1.000
_cell.angle_alpha   90.00
_cell.angle_beta   90.00
_cell.angle_gamma   90.00
#
_symmetry.space_group_name_H-M   'P 1'
#
loop_
_entity.id
_entity.type
_entity.pdbx_description
1 polymer ?
#
loop_
_entity_poly.entity_id
_entity_poly.type
_entity_poly.pdbx_seq_one_letter_code
_entity_poly.pdbx_strand_id
1 'polypeptide(L)'
;MADYTGIAAARTVASGGKDKDVLVTARYRLDLAIAALSDSREDEIEDLKFYAGSPDNQWQWPTDVLSTRGVQTINARPCLTINKLPQHVRQVTNDQRQNRPSGKVIPADDHADIEVAEIFNGMVRHIEYISDADVAYDTACENQVAYGEGYIRILTEYCNDNTFDQDIKIGRVRNSFSVYMDPAIQDPTGADAKWCFITEDISREDYERMYPDSAPITTLQSLGVGDQNLSQWMSEDTIRVADYYYLEYDRATLNLYPGNVTAFAGSPEDRQLKEIYGKAKKTRESDRVRVKYCKINGYEILEEREWAGKYIPIVRIVGNEFEVEGRLYVSGLVRNAKDAQRMYNYWVSQEAEMLALAPKAPFIGYGGQFEGYETQWKTANTQNWPYLEINPDVTDGQGAALPLPARAQPPMASSGLLQAKAGASEDIKSTTGQYNASLGMGGNERSGKAILARQREGDVGTYHYGDNLARGVRHIVRQLVDLIPKIYDTQRVARIIGLDGETKMVKIDPTQPEPVRKITDMNNPSIVIDKIYNPNVGQYDVVVATGPGYATKRQEALEAMAQLLQGNPQLWGIAGDLFVKNMDWPGAQEMAKRFAKTIDPKLMDDGDKPPALQAAEQQIQAMGQEMEQMHQMLQNISQSIEVQEQQRKDYEAEIKAYQAETQRISAVQAGMSPEQIQDIVMGTIAAALDTGDLVAGMPQPREAPPMPQEMPMMEDPGMMPPAGPEMMPQEPEMLPPQ
;
A
#
# COMPACT_ATOMS: atom_id res chain seq x y z
N MET A 1 16.90 -20.33 9.40
CA MET A 1 18.29 -20.22 9.87
C MET A 1 19.12 -20.03 8.62
N ALA A 2 19.46 -18.80 8.31
CA ALA A 2 20.35 -18.50 7.20
C ALA A 2 21.77 -18.46 7.77
N ASP A 3 22.62 -19.38 7.32
CA ASP A 3 24.02 -19.43 7.68
C ASP A 3 24.73 -18.20 7.12
N TYR A 4 25.06 -17.27 8.02
CA TYR A 4 25.95 -16.15 7.72
C TYR A 4 27.40 -16.64 7.79
N THR A 5 27.91 -17.27 6.76
CA THR A 5 29.34 -17.56 6.60
C THR A 5 29.96 -16.65 5.55
N GLY A 6 30.00 -15.37 5.84
CA GLY A 6 30.88 -14.43 5.18
C GLY A 6 31.87 -13.88 6.21
N ILE A 7 32.89 -14.66 6.55
CA ILE A 7 33.95 -14.23 7.46
C ILE A 7 34.86 -13.25 6.70
N ALA A 8 34.50 -11.96 6.71
CA ALA A 8 35.51 -10.93 6.56
C ALA A 8 36.36 -10.93 7.84
N ALA A 9 37.65 -11.05 7.70
CA ALA A 9 38.61 -11.16 8.79
C ALA A 9 38.31 -10.11 9.87
N ALA A 10 37.86 -10.58 11.04
CA ALA A 10 37.65 -9.77 12.21
C ALA A 10 38.99 -9.08 12.55
N ARG A 11 39.06 -7.78 12.38
CA ARG A 11 40.16 -6.98 12.91
C ARG A 11 39.95 -6.88 14.41
N THR A 12 40.77 -7.55 15.16
CA THR A 12 40.97 -7.31 16.60
C THR A 12 41.45 -5.86 16.75
N VAL A 13 40.58 -4.95 17.18
CA VAL A 13 40.87 -3.54 17.25
C VAL A 13 41.63 -3.25 18.55
N ALA A 14 42.91 -3.07 18.40
CA ALA A 14 43.62 -2.17 19.32
C ALA A 14 43.13 -0.73 19.04
N SER A 15 42.34 -0.22 19.94
CA SER A 15 41.62 1.07 19.83
C SER A 15 42.50 2.25 19.45
N GLY A 16 42.50 2.63 18.17
CA GLY A 16 42.93 3.94 17.72
C GLY A 16 41.85 5.00 18.08
N GLY A 17 42.27 6.24 18.32
CA GLY A 17 41.36 7.31 18.77
C GLY A 17 40.11 7.54 17.92
N LYS A 18 40.15 7.23 16.62
CA LYS A 18 38.99 7.36 15.68
C LYS A 18 37.86 6.38 15.96
N ASP A 19 38.16 5.13 16.33
CA ASP A 19 37.14 4.11 16.58
C ASP A 19 36.31 4.44 17.84
N LYS A 20 36.94 5.06 18.83
CA LYS A 20 36.23 5.56 20.02
C LYS A 20 35.24 6.66 19.68
N ASP A 21 35.62 7.57 18.78
CA ASP A 21 34.75 8.67 18.37
C ASP A 21 33.51 8.16 17.60
N VAL A 22 33.66 7.14 16.75
CA VAL A 22 32.55 6.50 16.03
C VAL A 22 31.59 5.81 17.00
N LEU A 23 32.09 5.05 17.96
CA LEU A 23 31.26 4.36 18.97
C LEU A 23 30.50 5.35 19.87
N VAL A 24 31.15 6.41 20.33
CA VAL A 24 30.49 7.47 21.13
C VAL A 24 29.39 8.13 20.33
N THR A 25 29.65 8.43 19.07
CA THR A 25 28.67 9.04 18.18
C THR A 25 27.51 8.08 17.89
N ALA A 26 27.79 6.80 17.67
CA ALA A 26 26.79 5.77 17.44
C ALA A 26 25.86 5.59 18.64
N ARG A 27 26.39 5.51 19.85
CA ARG A 27 25.59 5.45 21.09
C ARG A 27 24.69 6.67 21.24
N TYR A 28 25.25 7.87 21.10
CA TYR A 28 24.49 9.11 21.18
C TYR A 28 23.35 9.16 20.15
N ARG A 29 23.60 8.75 18.91
CA ARG A 29 22.58 8.70 17.85
C ARG A 29 21.49 7.68 18.15
N LEU A 30 21.85 6.50 18.66
CA LEU A 30 20.86 5.49 19.05
C LEU A 30 19.97 6.00 20.19
N ASP A 31 20.58 6.61 21.24
CA ASP A 31 19.82 7.19 22.35
C ASP A 31 18.89 8.30 21.88
N LEU A 32 19.37 9.16 20.96
CA LEU A 32 18.56 10.21 20.34
C LEU A 32 17.35 9.62 19.58
N ALA A 33 17.56 8.56 18.79
CA ALA A 33 16.47 7.92 18.05
C ALA A 33 15.46 7.26 19.00
N ILE A 34 15.95 6.55 20.03
CA ILE A 34 15.08 5.93 21.03
C ILE A 34 14.22 6.99 21.73
N ALA A 35 14.81 8.10 22.14
CA ALA A 35 14.10 9.19 22.81
C ALA A 35 13.08 9.88 21.88
N ALA A 36 13.44 10.09 20.61
CA ALA A 36 12.57 10.74 19.64
C ALA A 36 11.36 9.87 19.23
N LEU A 37 11.55 8.55 19.17
CA LEU A 37 10.54 7.62 18.69
C LEU A 37 9.73 6.95 19.83
N SER A 38 10.07 7.21 21.12
CA SER A 38 9.48 6.50 22.26
C SER A 38 7.94 6.52 22.23
N ASP A 39 7.36 7.71 22.11
CA ASP A 39 5.91 7.90 22.20
C ASP A 39 5.19 7.27 21.00
N SER A 40 5.73 7.46 19.78
CA SER A 40 5.18 6.84 18.56
C SER A 40 5.23 5.32 18.63
N ARG A 41 6.33 4.76 19.13
CA ARG A 41 6.52 3.30 19.24
C ARG A 41 5.65 2.65 20.30
N GLU A 42 5.39 3.32 21.41
CA GLU A 42 4.42 2.82 22.40
C GLU A 42 3.03 2.68 21.78
N ASP A 43 2.62 3.68 21.04
CA ASP A 43 1.37 3.69 20.30
C ASP A 43 1.32 2.61 19.20
N GLU A 44 2.40 2.43 18.44
CA GLU A 44 2.51 1.41 17.39
C GLU A 44 2.47 -0.02 17.96
N ILE A 45 3.12 -0.24 19.11
CA ILE A 45 3.06 -1.51 19.84
C ILE A 45 1.62 -1.79 20.32
N GLU A 46 0.92 -0.77 20.80
CA GLU A 46 -0.49 -0.93 21.15
C GLU A 46 -1.33 -1.29 19.92
N ASP A 47 -1.11 -0.62 18.77
CA ASP A 47 -1.79 -0.92 17.51
C ASP A 47 -1.54 -2.36 17.07
N LEU A 48 -0.28 -2.83 17.17
CA LEU A 48 0.08 -4.21 16.85
C LEU A 48 -0.60 -5.22 17.79
N LYS A 49 -0.67 -4.93 19.10
CA LYS A 49 -1.42 -5.74 20.07
C LYS A 49 -2.90 -5.83 19.70
N PHE A 50 -3.49 -4.71 19.30
CA PHE A 50 -4.88 -4.68 18.81
C PHE A 50 -5.06 -5.50 17.54
N TYR A 51 -4.15 -5.36 16.58
CA TYR A 51 -4.17 -6.16 15.35
C TYR A 51 -4.06 -7.66 15.63
N ALA A 52 -3.14 -8.07 16.50
CA ALA A 52 -2.96 -9.45 16.89
C ALA A 52 -4.18 -9.99 17.66
N GLY A 53 -4.75 -9.19 18.57
CA GLY A 53 -6.03 -9.43 19.23
C GLY A 53 -6.18 -10.81 19.85
N SER A 54 -5.13 -11.32 20.51
CA SER A 54 -5.16 -12.65 21.12
C SER A 54 -6.21 -12.74 22.24
N PRO A 55 -7.13 -13.70 22.19
CA PRO A 55 -8.09 -13.93 23.26
C PRO A 55 -7.41 -14.27 24.60
N ASP A 56 -6.31 -15.01 24.54
CA ASP A 56 -5.59 -15.45 25.74
C ASP A 56 -4.86 -14.29 26.44
N ASN A 57 -4.33 -13.35 25.66
CA ASN A 57 -3.61 -12.19 26.16
C ASN A 57 -4.50 -10.99 26.48
N GLN A 58 -5.74 -10.99 26.02
CA GLN A 58 -6.73 -9.92 26.26
C GLN A 58 -6.24 -8.50 25.87
N TRP A 59 -5.37 -8.40 24.88
CA TRP A 59 -4.70 -7.13 24.50
C TRP A 59 -5.65 -6.00 24.05
N GLN A 60 -6.86 -6.34 23.62
CA GLN A 60 -7.87 -5.35 23.24
C GLN A 60 -8.69 -4.83 24.43
N TRP A 61 -8.44 -5.34 25.64
CA TRP A 61 -9.16 -4.96 26.84
C TRP A 61 -8.28 -4.11 27.77
N PRO A 62 -8.80 -2.97 28.30
CA PRO A 62 -8.12 -2.22 29.34
C PRO A 62 -7.95 -3.06 30.61
N THR A 63 -6.81 -2.94 31.28
CA THR A 63 -6.46 -3.74 32.46
C THR A 63 -7.39 -3.48 33.65
N ASP A 64 -7.89 -2.26 33.81
CA ASP A 64 -8.86 -1.87 34.83
C ASP A 64 -10.22 -2.55 34.61
N VAL A 65 -10.66 -2.65 33.34
CA VAL A 65 -11.89 -3.37 32.98
C VAL A 65 -11.73 -4.87 33.21
N LEU A 66 -10.60 -5.47 32.85
CA LEU A 66 -10.31 -6.88 33.10
C LEU A 66 -10.33 -7.20 34.62
N SER A 67 -9.74 -6.34 35.43
CA SER A 67 -9.74 -6.50 36.91
C SER A 67 -11.15 -6.37 37.48
N THR A 68 -11.91 -5.39 37.02
CA THR A 68 -13.30 -5.15 37.47
C THR A 68 -14.23 -6.29 37.08
N ARG A 69 -14.03 -6.90 35.91
CA ARG A 69 -14.81 -8.06 35.44
C ARG A 69 -14.37 -9.39 36.07
N GLY A 70 -13.28 -9.38 36.85
CA GLY A 70 -12.81 -10.52 37.61
C GLY A 70 -12.36 -11.70 36.76
N VAL A 71 -11.68 -11.46 35.64
CA VAL A 71 -11.27 -12.49 34.66
C VAL A 71 -10.49 -13.66 35.27
N GLN A 72 -9.86 -13.44 36.44
CA GLN A 72 -9.11 -14.48 37.17
C GLN A 72 -9.91 -15.12 38.31
N THR A 73 -11.20 -14.82 38.44
CA THR A 73 -12.05 -15.34 39.54
C THR A 73 -13.08 -16.35 39.04
N ILE A 74 -13.60 -17.16 39.99
CA ILE A 74 -14.61 -18.19 39.67
C ILE A 74 -15.91 -17.57 39.11
N ASN A 75 -16.21 -16.32 39.44
CA ASN A 75 -17.38 -15.57 38.99
C ASN A 75 -17.03 -14.56 37.89
N ALA A 76 -16.04 -14.86 37.06
CA ALA A 76 -15.57 -13.99 36.00
C ALA A 76 -16.70 -13.66 35.01
N ARG A 77 -16.81 -12.38 34.68
CA ARG A 77 -17.66 -11.94 33.56
C ARG A 77 -16.96 -12.11 32.23
N PRO A 78 -17.67 -12.46 31.18
CA PRO A 78 -17.02 -12.68 29.87
C PRO A 78 -16.37 -11.41 29.37
N CYS A 79 -15.13 -11.57 28.89
CA CYS A 79 -14.38 -10.58 28.12
C CYS A 79 -14.02 -11.21 26.77
N LEU A 80 -14.96 -11.16 25.83
CA LEU A 80 -14.80 -11.77 24.52
C LEU A 80 -14.05 -10.82 23.58
N THR A 81 -13.04 -11.34 22.88
CA THR A 81 -12.33 -10.62 21.84
C THR A 81 -12.76 -11.14 20.49
N ILE A 82 -13.55 -10.36 19.77
CA ILE A 82 -13.96 -10.65 18.38
C ILE A 82 -13.28 -9.64 17.48
N ASN A 83 -12.06 -9.99 17.10
CA ASN A 83 -11.18 -9.10 16.34
C ASN A 83 -11.61 -9.00 14.88
N LYS A 84 -12.09 -7.82 14.49
CA LYS A 84 -12.47 -7.50 13.11
C LYS A 84 -11.36 -6.80 12.33
N LEU A 85 -10.36 -6.23 13.00
CA LEU A 85 -9.30 -5.45 12.40
C LEU A 85 -8.48 -6.22 11.33
N PRO A 86 -8.15 -7.53 11.54
CA PRO A 86 -7.40 -8.28 10.54
C PRO A 86 -8.09 -8.36 9.17
N GLN A 87 -9.42 -8.36 9.14
CA GLN A 87 -10.17 -8.35 7.88
C GLN A 87 -9.90 -7.06 7.10
N HIS A 88 -9.92 -5.91 7.79
CA HIS A 88 -9.70 -4.61 7.18
C HIS A 88 -8.25 -4.41 6.72
N VAL A 89 -7.28 -4.81 7.55
CA VAL A 89 -5.85 -4.77 7.16
C VAL A 89 -5.59 -5.68 5.95
N ARG A 90 -6.11 -6.92 5.97
CA ARG A 90 -5.95 -7.87 4.87
C ARG A 90 -6.62 -7.42 3.57
N GLN A 91 -7.70 -6.66 3.65
CA GLN A 91 -8.32 -6.10 2.45
C GLN A 91 -7.34 -5.20 1.71
N VAL A 92 -6.68 -4.27 2.42
CA VAL A 92 -5.70 -3.35 1.84
C VAL A 92 -4.45 -4.10 1.36
N THR A 93 -3.90 -4.99 2.19
CA THR A 93 -2.67 -5.71 1.84
C THR A 93 -2.88 -6.70 0.70
N ASN A 94 -4.06 -7.34 0.60
CA ASN A 94 -4.36 -8.24 -0.50
C ASN A 94 -4.59 -7.50 -1.82
N ASP A 95 -5.20 -6.30 -1.78
CA ASP A 95 -5.26 -5.44 -2.96
C ASP A 95 -3.86 -5.08 -3.47
N GLN A 96 -2.95 -4.73 -2.56
CA GLN A 96 -1.55 -4.49 -2.91
C GLN A 96 -0.83 -5.72 -3.47
N ARG A 97 -1.12 -6.91 -2.94
CA ARG A 97 -0.58 -8.18 -3.49
C ARG A 97 -1.04 -8.45 -4.91
N GLN A 98 -2.26 -8.04 -5.26
CA GLN A 98 -2.78 -8.15 -6.62
C GLN A 98 -2.19 -7.08 -7.55
N ASN A 99 -1.98 -5.86 -7.04
CA ASN A 99 -1.55 -4.69 -7.78
C ASN A 99 -0.15 -4.24 -7.36
N ARG A 100 0.83 -5.17 -7.36
CA ARG A 100 2.20 -4.88 -6.90
C ARG A 100 2.85 -3.77 -7.72
N PRO A 101 3.39 -2.72 -7.06
CA PRO A 101 4.16 -1.71 -7.76
C PRO A 101 5.46 -2.32 -8.29
N SER A 102 5.80 -2.02 -9.52
CA SER A 102 7.06 -2.42 -10.13
C SER A 102 7.84 -1.20 -10.62
N GLY A 103 9.14 -1.18 -10.32
CA GLY A 103 10.03 -0.14 -10.84
C GLY A 103 10.41 -0.41 -12.28
N LYS A 104 10.38 0.64 -13.11
CA LYS A 104 10.87 0.62 -14.49
C LYS A 104 12.03 1.60 -14.63
N VAL A 105 13.16 1.11 -15.12
CA VAL A 105 14.35 1.90 -15.42
C VAL A 105 14.20 2.47 -16.82
N ILE A 106 14.47 3.76 -16.96
CA ILE A 106 14.43 4.51 -18.22
C ILE A 106 15.73 5.29 -18.39
N PRO A 107 16.19 5.54 -19.64
CA PRO A 107 17.33 6.41 -19.89
C PRO A 107 17.03 7.84 -19.43
N ALA A 108 18.03 8.51 -18.84
CA ALA A 108 17.90 9.88 -18.32
C ALA A 108 18.79 10.89 -19.05
N ASP A 109 19.79 10.44 -19.83
CA ASP A 109 20.67 11.30 -20.59
C ASP A 109 20.93 10.76 -22.02
N ASP A 110 21.60 11.57 -22.84
CA ASP A 110 21.92 11.24 -24.25
C ASP A 110 22.96 10.09 -24.41
N HIS A 111 23.61 9.71 -23.32
CA HIS A 111 24.60 8.61 -23.31
C HIS A 111 23.98 7.28 -22.86
N ALA A 112 22.76 7.32 -22.33
CA ALA A 112 22.02 6.15 -21.87
C ALA A 112 21.32 5.47 -23.05
N ASP A 113 21.55 4.16 -23.18
CA ASP A 113 20.94 3.34 -24.23
C ASP A 113 19.66 2.67 -23.73
N ILE A 114 18.64 2.56 -24.60
CA ILE A 114 17.36 1.91 -24.30
C ILE A 114 17.57 0.41 -24.06
N GLU A 115 18.47 -0.25 -24.82
CA GLU A 115 18.75 -1.67 -24.62
C GLU A 115 19.39 -1.92 -23.25
N VAL A 116 20.27 -1.04 -22.78
CA VAL A 116 20.88 -1.13 -21.45
C VAL A 116 19.84 -0.90 -20.37
N ALA A 117 18.87 0.02 -20.55
CA ALA A 117 17.76 0.20 -19.63
C ALA A 117 16.90 -1.07 -19.53
N GLU A 118 16.68 -1.80 -20.63
CA GLU A 118 15.98 -3.09 -20.61
C GLU A 118 16.78 -4.16 -19.87
N ILE A 119 18.11 -4.15 -19.98
CA ILE A 119 18.98 -5.04 -19.22
C ILE A 119 18.86 -4.73 -17.71
N PHE A 120 18.93 -3.45 -17.32
CA PHE A 120 18.68 -3.06 -15.93
C PHE A 120 17.32 -3.55 -15.42
N ASN A 121 16.27 -3.38 -16.20
CA ASN A 121 14.94 -3.88 -15.85
C ASN A 121 14.92 -5.42 -15.67
N GLY A 122 15.65 -6.13 -16.54
CA GLY A 122 15.81 -7.57 -16.46
C GLY A 122 16.61 -8.02 -15.23
N MET A 123 17.67 -7.28 -14.87
CA MET A 123 18.47 -7.52 -13.68
C MET A 123 17.69 -7.23 -12.39
N VAL A 124 16.94 -6.13 -12.33
CA VAL A 124 16.09 -5.80 -11.18
C VAL A 124 15.10 -6.93 -10.93
N ARG A 125 14.38 -7.39 -11.97
CA ARG A 125 13.45 -8.54 -11.84
C ARG A 125 14.15 -9.82 -11.40
N HIS A 126 15.38 -10.05 -11.86
CA HIS A 126 16.16 -11.20 -11.41
C HIS A 126 16.54 -11.09 -9.94
N ILE A 127 17.00 -9.91 -9.48
CA ILE A 127 17.30 -9.64 -8.07
C ILE A 127 16.05 -9.82 -7.21
N GLU A 128 14.90 -9.29 -7.62
CA GLU A 128 13.63 -9.48 -6.93
C GLU A 128 13.27 -10.98 -6.83
N TYR A 129 13.46 -11.74 -7.91
CA TYR A 129 13.15 -13.16 -7.95
C TYR A 129 14.06 -14.00 -7.03
N ILE A 130 15.40 -13.80 -7.09
CA ILE A 130 16.34 -14.57 -6.25
C ILE A 130 16.28 -14.20 -4.76
N SER A 131 15.72 -13.03 -4.47
CA SER A 131 15.58 -12.50 -3.11
C SER A 131 14.25 -12.88 -2.46
N ASP A 132 13.30 -13.50 -3.21
CA ASP A 132 11.90 -13.60 -2.78
C ASP A 132 11.37 -12.23 -2.30
N ALA A 133 11.68 -11.16 -3.05
CA ALA A 133 11.41 -9.78 -2.66
C ALA A 133 9.93 -9.52 -2.34
N ASP A 134 9.05 -10.32 -2.90
CA ASP A 134 7.62 -10.32 -2.61
C ASP A 134 7.32 -10.46 -1.12
N VAL A 135 8.06 -11.33 -0.41
CA VAL A 135 7.91 -11.53 1.03
C VAL A 135 8.35 -10.29 1.82
N ALA A 136 9.39 -9.60 1.35
CA ALA A 136 9.86 -8.36 1.96
C ALA A 136 8.84 -7.23 1.76
N TYR A 137 8.33 -7.07 0.54
CA TYR A 137 7.30 -6.08 0.20
C TYR A 137 6.00 -6.31 0.96
N ASP A 138 5.52 -7.56 0.99
CA ASP A 138 4.30 -7.94 1.70
C ASP A 138 4.41 -7.68 3.20
N THR A 139 5.57 -8.00 3.81
CA THR A 139 5.81 -7.74 5.24
C THR A 139 5.84 -6.25 5.55
N ALA A 140 6.56 -5.47 4.73
CA ALA A 140 6.64 -4.03 4.93
C ALA A 140 5.28 -3.35 4.76
N CYS A 141 4.50 -3.79 3.77
CA CYS A 141 3.13 -3.32 3.55
C CYS A 141 2.20 -3.69 4.70
N GLU A 142 2.25 -4.92 5.22
CA GLU A 142 1.43 -5.35 6.35
C GLU A 142 1.74 -4.52 7.60
N ASN A 143 3.03 -4.30 7.90
CA ASN A 143 3.47 -3.48 9.02
C ASN A 143 3.02 -2.02 8.85
N GLN A 144 3.22 -1.44 7.67
CA GLN A 144 2.76 -0.10 7.30
C GLN A 144 1.25 0.09 7.53
N VAL A 145 0.45 -0.86 7.03
CA VAL A 145 -1.02 -0.77 7.12
C VAL A 145 -1.50 -1.03 8.54
N ALA A 146 -0.89 -1.97 9.27
CA ALA A 146 -1.31 -2.34 10.60
C ALA A 146 -1.02 -1.24 11.63
N TYR A 147 0.23 -0.81 11.75
CA TYR A 147 0.67 0.12 12.80
C TYR A 147 1.46 1.33 12.31
N GLY A 148 1.78 1.42 11.00
CA GLY A 148 2.25 2.66 10.39
C GLY A 148 3.64 2.62 9.78
N GLU A 149 4.54 1.71 10.16
CA GLU A 149 5.89 1.65 9.62
C GLU A 149 6.31 0.24 9.21
N GLY A 150 6.82 0.13 7.99
CA GLY A 150 7.50 -1.05 7.48
C GLY A 150 8.88 -0.69 6.95
N TYR A 151 9.80 -1.67 6.92
CA TYR A 151 11.15 -1.46 6.42
C TYR A 151 11.57 -2.59 5.50
N ILE A 152 12.40 -2.23 4.52
CA ILE A 152 13.03 -3.16 3.59
C ILE A 152 14.50 -2.81 3.55
N ARG A 153 15.37 -3.82 3.54
CA ARG A 153 16.82 -3.63 3.46
C ARG A 153 17.39 -4.21 2.18
N ILE A 154 18.47 -3.63 1.68
CA ILE A 154 19.25 -4.15 0.57
C ILE A 154 20.54 -4.72 1.14
N LEU A 155 20.91 -5.90 0.69
CA LEU A 155 22.10 -6.64 1.15
C LEU A 155 22.95 -7.02 -0.05
N THR A 156 24.24 -7.28 0.22
CA THR A 156 25.15 -7.92 -0.73
C THR A 156 25.69 -9.21 -0.09
N GLU A 157 25.59 -10.31 -0.79
CA GLU A 157 26.04 -11.62 -0.35
C GLU A 157 26.90 -12.26 -1.43
N TYR A 158 27.82 -13.14 -1.05
CA TYR A 158 28.57 -13.92 -2.03
C TYR A 158 27.65 -14.91 -2.74
N CYS A 159 27.80 -15.03 -4.06
CA CYS A 159 27.01 -15.96 -4.87
C CYS A 159 27.16 -17.41 -4.42
N ASN A 160 28.37 -17.81 -4.06
CA ASN A 160 28.73 -19.13 -3.56
C ASN A 160 29.94 -19.03 -2.62
N ASP A 161 30.16 -20.04 -1.81
CA ASP A 161 31.28 -20.13 -0.86
C ASP A 161 32.68 -20.13 -1.55
N ASN A 162 32.73 -20.42 -2.84
CA ASN A 162 33.99 -20.59 -3.60
C ASN A 162 34.25 -19.44 -4.59
N THR A 163 33.46 -18.37 -4.59
CA THR A 163 33.62 -17.21 -5.49
C THR A 163 33.72 -15.92 -4.70
N PHE A 164 34.38 -14.92 -5.29
CA PHE A 164 34.37 -13.56 -4.75
C PHE A 164 33.27 -12.71 -5.37
N ASP A 165 32.50 -13.26 -6.31
CA ASP A 165 31.38 -12.56 -6.93
C ASP A 165 30.25 -12.40 -5.91
N GLN A 166 29.70 -11.19 -5.85
CA GLN A 166 28.59 -10.85 -4.97
C GLN A 166 27.31 -10.66 -5.78
N ASP A 167 26.20 -11.05 -5.17
CA ASP A 167 24.85 -10.76 -5.61
C ASP A 167 24.17 -9.74 -4.69
N ILE A 168 23.29 -8.94 -5.26
CA ILE A 168 22.46 -8.00 -4.53
C ILE A 168 21.17 -8.71 -4.14
N LYS A 169 20.76 -8.56 -2.88
CA LYS A 169 19.50 -9.12 -2.37
C LYS A 169 18.64 -8.09 -1.69
N ILE A 170 17.33 -8.26 -1.80
CA ILE A 170 16.32 -7.49 -1.09
C ILE A 170 15.92 -8.28 0.15
N GLY A 171 16.28 -7.78 1.33
CA GLY A 171 16.06 -8.46 2.59
C GLY A 171 14.78 -8.00 3.30
N ARG A 172 14.09 -8.97 3.90
CA ARG A 172 12.94 -8.72 4.76
C ARG A 172 13.37 -8.17 6.11
N VAL A 173 12.73 -7.12 6.60
CA VAL A 173 12.79 -6.68 7.99
C VAL A 173 11.49 -7.11 8.68
N ARG A 174 11.58 -8.20 9.48
CA ARG A 174 10.41 -8.76 10.16
C ARG A 174 9.91 -7.87 11.28
N ASN A 175 10.82 -7.32 12.07
CA ASN A 175 10.52 -6.47 13.21
C ASN A 175 10.88 -5.02 12.89
N SER A 176 9.89 -4.18 12.61
CA SER A 176 10.13 -2.75 12.35
C SER A 176 10.70 -2.01 13.56
N PHE A 177 10.42 -2.48 14.77
CA PHE A 177 10.92 -1.88 16.00
C PHE A 177 12.42 -2.07 16.22
N SER A 178 13.07 -2.95 15.44
CA SER A 178 14.53 -3.12 15.47
C SER A 178 15.28 -2.03 14.66
N VAL A 179 14.56 -1.25 13.84
CA VAL A 179 15.16 -0.21 13.01
C VAL A 179 15.09 1.14 13.72
N TYR A 180 16.21 1.84 13.80
CA TYR A 180 16.30 3.20 14.34
C TYR A 180 16.93 4.10 13.29
N MET A 181 16.12 4.96 12.70
CA MET A 181 16.53 5.89 11.64
C MET A 181 16.74 7.30 12.21
N ASP A 182 17.48 8.13 11.51
CA ASP A 182 17.70 9.54 11.85
C ASP A 182 16.34 10.27 12.02
N PRO A 183 16.01 10.83 13.18
CA PRO A 183 14.75 11.56 13.37
C PRO A 183 14.62 12.83 12.51
N ALA A 184 15.72 13.33 11.92
CA ALA A 184 15.72 14.53 11.10
C ALA A 184 15.37 14.28 9.63
N ILE A 185 14.91 13.09 9.26
CA ILE A 185 14.48 12.75 7.89
C ILE A 185 13.28 13.59 7.49
N GLN A 186 13.28 14.01 6.22
CA GLN A 186 12.17 14.72 5.58
C GLN A 186 11.50 13.88 4.48
N ASP A 187 12.28 12.97 3.88
CA ASP A 187 11.76 12.06 2.85
C ASP A 187 11.05 10.86 3.52
N PRO A 188 9.77 10.59 3.18
CA PRO A 188 9.03 9.46 3.76
C PRO A 188 9.70 8.10 3.55
N THR A 189 10.55 7.96 2.52
CA THR A 189 11.29 6.73 2.24
C THR A 189 12.61 6.62 2.99
N GLY A 190 13.01 7.67 3.71
CA GLY A 190 14.29 7.76 4.41
C GLY A 190 15.50 7.94 3.48
N ALA A 191 15.28 8.41 2.24
CA ALA A 191 16.35 8.61 1.26
C ALA A 191 17.38 9.66 1.68
N ASP A 192 17.00 10.60 2.53
CA ASP A 192 17.82 11.68 3.09
C ASP A 192 18.40 11.36 4.47
N ALA A 193 18.20 10.15 4.99
CA ALA A 193 18.73 9.72 6.27
C ALA A 193 20.26 9.82 6.30
N LYS A 194 20.80 10.39 7.38
CA LYS A 194 22.24 10.51 7.59
C LYS A 194 22.83 9.31 8.30
N TRP A 195 22.00 8.56 9.01
CA TRP A 195 22.39 7.35 9.69
C TRP A 195 21.16 6.46 9.98
N CYS A 196 21.42 5.19 10.16
CA CYS A 196 20.40 4.21 10.50
C CYS A 196 21.01 3.03 11.24
N PHE A 197 20.27 2.46 12.19
CA PHE A 197 20.61 1.23 12.89
C PHE A 197 19.56 0.15 12.60
N ILE A 198 20.04 -1.08 12.51
CA ILE A 198 19.20 -2.28 12.66
C ILE A 198 19.76 -3.06 13.84
N THR A 199 18.96 -3.22 14.90
CA THR A 199 19.35 -3.92 16.11
C THR A 199 18.85 -5.35 16.10
N GLU A 200 19.68 -6.27 16.59
CA GLU A 200 19.35 -7.68 16.77
C GLU A 200 19.80 -8.12 18.14
N ASP A 201 18.92 -8.78 18.89
CA ASP A 201 19.25 -9.35 20.19
C ASP A 201 19.62 -10.82 19.98
N ILE A 202 20.91 -11.13 20.11
CA ILE A 202 21.50 -12.46 19.87
C ILE A 202 21.70 -13.15 21.21
N SER A 203 21.48 -14.47 21.29
CA SER A 203 21.79 -15.24 22.50
C SER A 203 23.28 -15.17 22.80
N ARG A 204 23.68 -15.23 24.10
CA ARG A 204 25.10 -15.18 24.47
C ARG A 204 25.89 -16.32 23.84
N GLU A 205 25.31 -17.52 23.79
CA GLU A 205 25.93 -18.70 23.19
C GLU A 205 26.23 -18.50 21.69
N ASP A 206 25.25 -17.96 20.95
CA ASP A 206 25.43 -17.63 19.53
C ASP A 206 26.42 -16.49 19.33
N TYR A 207 26.39 -15.50 20.21
CA TYR A 207 27.33 -14.36 20.14
C TYR A 207 28.78 -14.83 20.33
N GLU A 208 29.06 -15.64 21.36
CA GLU A 208 30.42 -16.19 21.61
C GLU A 208 30.90 -17.07 20.46
N ARG A 209 29.99 -17.78 19.81
CA ARG A 209 30.31 -18.59 18.61
C ARG A 209 30.65 -17.71 17.41
N MET A 210 29.88 -16.61 17.20
CA MET A 210 30.08 -15.73 16.05
C MET A 210 31.29 -14.80 16.22
N TYR A 211 31.54 -14.36 17.45
CA TYR A 211 32.58 -13.37 17.78
C TYR A 211 33.50 -13.87 18.91
N PRO A 212 34.29 -14.93 18.68
CA PRO A 212 35.12 -15.53 19.71
C PRO A 212 36.22 -14.60 20.22
N ASP A 213 36.66 -13.63 19.41
CA ASP A 213 37.71 -12.68 19.75
C ASP A 213 37.16 -11.40 20.43
N SER A 214 35.84 -11.27 20.54
CA SER A 214 35.19 -10.16 21.24
C SER A 214 35.46 -10.27 22.73
N ALA A 215 35.77 -9.11 23.37
CA ALA A 215 36.00 -9.10 24.82
C ALA A 215 34.76 -9.64 25.57
N PRO A 216 34.91 -10.63 26.45
CA PRO A 216 33.75 -11.19 27.13
C PRO A 216 33.11 -10.10 28.00
N ILE A 217 31.87 -9.82 27.71
CA ILE A 217 31.07 -8.71 28.29
C ILE A 217 30.90 -8.89 29.82
N THR A 218 31.09 -10.09 30.33
CA THR A 218 31.21 -10.41 31.78
C THR A 218 32.29 -9.61 32.49
N THR A 219 33.37 -9.23 31.81
CA THR A 219 34.47 -8.45 32.40
C THR A 219 34.04 -6.99 32.62
N LEU A 220 33.05 -6.52 31.96
CA LEU A 220 32.59 -5.12 31.98
C LEU A 220 31.68 -4.80 33.17
N GLN A 221 30.94 -5.79 33.68
CA GLN A 221 30.23 -5.68 34.95
C GLN A 221 31.21 -5.52 36.15
N SER A 222 32.42 -6.05 36.02
CA SER A 222 33.44 -5.94 37.07
C SER A 222 34.20 -4.61 37.06
N LEU A 223 34.14 -3.84 35.96
CA LEU A 223 34.85 -2.57 35.83
C LEU A 223 34.13 -1.38 36.45
N GLY A 224 32.93 -1.57 37.03
CA GLY A 224 32.26 -0.54 37.84
C GLY A 224 31.94 0.77 37.11
N VAL A 225 31.92 0.75 35.79
CA VAL A 225 31.54 1.91 35.00
C VAL A 225 30.01 2.00 35.02
N GLY A 226 29.48 2.83 35.92
CA GLY A 226 28.05 3.09 36.11
C GLY A 226 27.46 3.90 34.97
N ASP A 227 27.63 3.47 33.74
CA ASP A 227 27.01 4.06 32.57
C ASP A 227 25.64 3.42 32.39
N GLN A 228 24.57 4.15 32.72
CA GLN A 228 23.19 3.70 32.63
C GLN A 228 22.79 3.28 31.18
N ASN A 229 23.55 3.75 30.17
CA ASN A 229 23.31 3.48 28.76
C ASN A 229 23.68 2.04 28.35
N LEU A 230 24.40 1.31 29.18
CA LEU A 230 24.83 -0.05 28.87
C LEU A 230 23.73 -1.10 29.04
N SER A 231 22.73 -0.83 29.87
CA SER A 231 21.56 -1.70 30.03
C SER A 231 20.74 -1.88 28.74
N GLN A 232 20.87 -0.97 27.79
CA GLN A 232 20.19 -1.06 26.50
C GLN A 232 20.87 -2.03 25.53
N TRP A 233 22.15 -2.36 25.75
CA TRP A 233 22.95 -3.23 24.89
C TRP A 233 23.07 -4.66 25.40
N MET A 234 22.67 -4.89 26.65
CA MET A 234 22.82 -6.18 27.30
C MET A 234 21.61 -6.52 28.17
N SER A 235 21.12 -7.74 28.01
CA SER A 235 20.23 -8.42 28.93
C SER A 235 20.95 -9.58 29.62
N GLU A 236 20.32 -10.25 30.59
CA GLU A 236 20.88 -11.43 31.25
C GLU A 236 21.20 -12.54 30.24
N ASP A 237 20.34 -12.73 29.24
CA ASP A 237 20.43 -13.85 28.29
C ASP A 237 20.86 -13.44 26.88
N THR A 238 20.77 -12.15 26.53
CA THR A 238 21.00 -11.68 25.16
C THR A 238 21.95 -10.49 25.10
N ILE A 239 22.65 -10.41 23.97
CA ILE A 239 23.53 -9.29 23.62
C ILE A 239 22.97 -8.62 22.38
N ARG A 240 22.80 -7.30 22.47
CA ARG A 240 22.37 -6.51 21.34
C ARG A 240 23.53 -6.21 20.41
N VAL A 241 23.38 -6.56 19.16
CA VAL A 241 24.28 -6.21 18.07
C VAL A 241 23.51 -5.27 17.14
N ALA A 242 24.16 -4.24 16.64
CA ALA A 242 23.55 -3.30 15.74
C ALA A 242 24.36 -3.16 14.44
N ASP A 243 23.67 -3.28 13.33
CA ASP A 243 24.17 -2.87 12.01
C ASP A 243 23.98 -1.35 11.90
N TYR A 244 25.07 -0.61 11.93
CA TYR A 244 25.09 0.85 11.92
C TYR A 244 25.59 1.37 10.58
N TYR A 245 24.74 2.08 9.84
CA TYR A 245 25.06 2.78 8.60
C TYR A 245 25.07 4.29 8.86
N TYR A 246 26.10 4.98 8.34
CA TYR A 246 26.21 6.44 8.45
C TYR A 246 26.90 7.06 7.25
N LEU A 247 26.56 8.32 6.98
CA LEU A 247 27.19 9.12 5.94
C LEU A 247 28.45 9.82 6.49
N GLU A 248 29.55 9.64 5.77
CA GLU A 248 30.80 10.37 5.96
C GLU A 248 30.94 11.40 4.84
N TYR A 249 31.21 12.63 5.21
CA TYR A 249 31.35 13.75 4.29
C TYR A 249 32.82 14.15 4.19
N ASP A 250 33.42 13.91 3.01
CA ASP A 250 34.78 14.35 2.71
C ASP A 250 34.74 15.50 1.71
N ARG A 251 35.41 16.58 2.03
CA ARG A 251 35.57 17.67 1.09
C ARG A 251 36.58 17.28 0.02
N ALA A 252 36.17 17.19 -1.22
CA ALA A 252 37.00 16.75 -2.32
C ALA A 252 36.82 17.63 -3.57
N THR A 253 37.85 17.75 -4.38
CA THR A 253 37.79 18.49 -5.65
C THR A 253 37.18 17.60 -6.71
N LEU A 254 36.08 18.03 -7.32
CA LEU A 254 35.46 17.37 -8.48
C LEU A 254 36.03 17.94 -9.77
N ASN A 255 36.57 17.10 -10.60
CA ASN A 255 37.14 17.43 -11.93
C ASN A 255 36.11 17.13 -13.03
N LEU A 256 35.96 18.06 -13.98
CA LEU A 256 35.14 17.89 -15.18
C LEU A 256 36.05 17.69 -16.38
N TYR A 257 35.82 16.61 -17.12
CA TYR A 257 36.54 16.26 -18.34
C TYR A 257 35.69 16.51 -19.61
N PRO A 258 36.29 16.47 -20.82
CA PRO A 258 35.51 16.47 -22.06
C PRO A 258 34.46 15.36 -22.10
N GLY A 259 33.30 15.63 -22.72
CA GLY A 259 32.17 14.68 -22.71
C GLY A 259 31.29 14.75 -21.47
N ASN A 260 31.42 15.81 -20.65
CA ASN A 260 30.68 15.99 -19.39
C ASN A 260 30.94 14.91 -18.31
N VAL A 261 32.05 14.17 -18.44
CA VAL A 261 32.42 13.16 -17.46
C VAL A 261 33.08 13.83 -16.26
N THR A 262 32.65 13.46 -15.05
CA THR A 262 33.16 14.01 -13.80
C THR A 262 33.79 12.91 -12.96
N ALA A 263 34.91 13.24 -12.27
CA ALA A 263 35.54 12.36 -11.29
C ALA A 263 36.14 13.16 -10.15
N PHE A 264 36.17 12.58 -8.96
CA PHE A 264 36.84 13.20 -7.81
C PHE A 264 38.36 13.10 -7.95
N ALA A 265 39.07 14.17 -7.66
CA ALA A 265 40.51 14.24 -7.77
C ALA A 265 41.19 13.12 -6.95
N GLY A 266 42.07 12.35 -7.63
CA GLY A 266 42.78 11.23 -7.02
C GLY A 266 42.04 9.90 -7.00
N SER A 267 40.79 9.84 -7.45
CA SER A 267 40.08 8.57 -7.65
C SER A 267 40.68 7.74 -8.78
N PRO A 268 40.43 6.43 -8.85
CA PRO A 268 40.87 5.59 -9.97
C PRO A 268 40.36 6.12 -11.33
N GLU A 269 39.09 6.56 -11.36
CA GLU A 269 38.46 7.14 -12.56
C GLU A 269 39.17 8.45 -12.98
N ASP A 270 39.51 9.31 -12.02
CA ASP A 270 40.23 10.56 -12.30
C ASP A 270 41.63 10.30 -12.92
N ARG A 271 42.29 9.24 -12.46
CA ARG A 271 43.60 8.83 -13.05
C ARG A 271 43.44 8.37 -14.49
N GLN A 272 42.47 7.53 -14.78
CA GLN A 272 42.17 7.06 -16.13
C GLN A 272 41.76 8.22 -17.05
N LEU A 273 40.86 9.09 -16.57
CA LEU A 273 40.43 10.26 -17.35
C LEU A 273 41.58 11.27 -17.57
N LYS A 274 42.51 11.40 -16.62
CA LYS A 274 43.73 12.19 -16.83
C LYS A 274 44.67 11.60 -17.87
N GLU A 275 44.77 10.28 -17.97
CA GLU A 275 45.56 9.62 -19.03
C GLU A 275 44.93 9.82 -20.42
N ILE A 276 43.59 9.77 -20.51
CA ILE A 276 42.86 9.90 -21.79
C ILE A 276 42.75 11.37 -22.24
N TYR A 277 42.36 12.26 -21.34
CA TYR A 277 41.99 13.64 -21.69
C TYR A 277 43.01 14.70 -21.21
N GLY A 278 43.99 14.31 -20.42
CA GLY A 278 44.97 15.22 -19.82
C GLY A 278 44.41 16.03 -18.67
N LYS A 279 44.39 17.38 -18.78
CA LYS A 279 43.93 18.25 -17.71
C LYS A 279 42.39 18.38 -17.68
N ALA A 280 41.83 18.45 -16.50
CA ALA A 280 40.41 18.73 -16.32
C ALA A 280 40.00 20.10 -16.92
N LYS A 281 38.83 20.17 -17.54
CA LYS A 281 38.27 21.38 -18.16
C LYS A 281 37.83 22.41 -17.12
N LYS A 282 37.25 21.94 -16.01
CA LYS A 282 36.84 22.73 -14.87
C LYS A 282 36.99 21.90 -13.58
N THR A 283 37.20 22.60 -12.47
CA THR A 283 37.26 21.99 -11.12
C THR A 283 36.35 22.74 -10.19
N ARG A 284 35.71 22.02 -9.25
CA ARG A 284 34.96 22.62 -8.14
C ARG A 284 35.17 21.83 -6.87
N GLU A 285 35.13 22.49 -5.74
CA GLU A 285 35.01 21.78 -4.46
C GLU A 285 33.59 21.25 -4.31
N SER A 286 33.48 20.02 -3.86
CA SER A 286 32.21 19.34 -3.60
C SER A 286 32.38 18.37 -2.44
N ASP A 287 31.35 18.20 -1.65
CA ASP A 287 31.36 17.18 -0.61
C ASP A 287 31.19 15.80 -1.28
N ARG A 288 32.16 14.92 -1.03
CA ARG A 288 32.05 13.50 -1.40
C ARG A 288 31.38 12.78 -0.25
N VAL A 289 30.20 12.26 -0.52
CA VAL A 289 29.43 11.47 0.45
C VAL A 289 29.76 10.00 0.27
N ARG A 290 30.14 9.33 1.37
CA ARG A 290 30.36 7.88 1.41
C ARG A 290 29.49 7.28 2.51
N VAL A 291 28.92 6.10 2.23
CA VAL A 291 28.18 5.35 3.24
C VAL A 291 29.15 4.41 3.93
N LYS A 292 29.26 4.51 5.23
CA LYS A 292 30.03 3.60 6.09
C LYS A 292 29.09 2.64 6.80
N TYR A 293 29.56 1.42 6.95
CA TYR A 293 28.90 0.38 7.71
C TYR A 293 29.80 -0.09 8.83
N CYS A 294 29.25 -0.15 10.03
CA CYS A 294 29.88 -0.72 11.20
C CYS A 294 28.90 -1.64 11.90
N LYS A 295 29.35 -2.84 12.26
CA LYS A 295 28.63 -3.72 13.16
C LYS A 295 29.18 -3.52 14.57
N ILE A 296 28.31 -3.18 15.51
CA ILE A 296 28.70 -2.78 16.87
C ILE A 296 27.88 -3.52 17.92
N ASN A 297 28.48 -3.76 19.07
CA ASN A 297 27.81 -4.32 20.25
C ASN A 297 27.64 -3.27 21.38
N GLY A 298 27.81 -1.98 21.06
CA GLY A 298 27.81 -0.90 22.03
C GLY A 298 29.14 -0.64 22.73
N TYR A 299 30.08 -1.56 22.68
CA TYR A 299 31.40 -1.49 23.27
C TYR A 299 32.54 -1.38 22.28
N GLU A 300 32.46 -2.19 21.25
CA GLU A 300 33.47 -2.35 20.22
C GLU A 300 32.85 -2.44 18.85
N ILE A 301 33.65 -2.17 17.84
CA ILE A 301 33.29 -2.35 16.44
C ILE A 301 33.68 -3.79 16.10
N LEU A 302 32.67 -4.63 15.80
CA LEU A 302 32.85 -6.03 15.41
C LEU A 302 33.29 -6.16 13.96
N GLU A 303 32.72 -5.30 13.10
CA GLU A 303 33.00 -5.28 11.67
C GLU A 303 32.91 -3.84 11.15
N GLU A 304 33.80 -3.45 10.25
CA GLU A 304 33.76 -2.17 9.56
C GLU A 304 33.99 -2.37 8.07
N ARG A 305 33.16 -1.74 7.24
CA ARG A 305 33.33 -1.74 5.79
C ARG A 305 32.72 -0.48 5.16
N GLU A 306 33.16 -0.18 3.96
CA GLU A 306 32.51 0.86 3.13
C GLU A 306 31.39 0.21 2.32
N TRP A 307 30.20 0.82 2.35
CA TRP A 307 29.09 0.40 1.51
C TRP A 307 29.27 0.90 0.10
N ALA A 308 29.09 0.04 -0.89
CA ALA A 308 29.30 0.40 -2.29
C ALA A 308 28.28 1.42 -2.81
N GLY A 309 27.08 1.44 -2.26
CA GLY A 309 25.97 2.29 -2.67
C GLY A 309 26.09 3.74 -2.18
N LYS A 310 25.41 4.63 -2.88
CA LYS A 310 25.29 6.06 -2.52
C LYS A 310 24.31 6.30 -1.37
N TYR A 311 23.36 5.40 -1.17
CA TYR A 311 22.28 5.53 -0.19
C TYR A 311 22.46 4.54 0.95
N ILE A 312 21.90 4.86 2.10
CA ILE A 312 21.75 3.91 3.20
C ILE A 312 20.80 2.79 2.72
N PRO A 313 21.20 1.49 2.82
CA PRO A 313 20.48 0.39 2.20
C PRO A 313 19.22 -0.05 2.98
N ILE A 314 18.54 0.91 3.59
CA ILE A 314 17.33 0.69 4.38
C ILE A 314 16.27 1.66 3.88
N VAL A 315 15.15 1.11 3.41
CA VAL A 315 14.05 1.88 2.87
C VAL A 315 12.86 1.79 3.81
N ARG A 316 12.37 2.95 4.23
CA ARG A 316 11.19 3.12 5.09
C ARG A 316 9.93 3.16 4.23
N ILE A 317 8.90 2.45 4.66
CA ILE A 317 7.55 2.48 4.08
C ILE A 317 6.61 2.98 5.17
N VAL A 318 6.07 4.18 5.00
CA VAL A 318 5.25 4.84 6.01
C VAL A 318 3.77 4.80 5.65
N GLY A 319 2.90 4.67 6.66
CA GLY A 319 1.45 4.80 6.53
C GLY A 319 1.03 6.27 6.54
N ASN A 320 0.39 6.69 7.62
CA ASN A 320 0.11 8.10 7.88
C ASN A 320 1.23 8.69 8.73
N GLU A 321 1.72 9.85 8.34
CA GLU A 321 2.78 10.56 9.03
C GLU A 321 2.33 11.98 9.32
N PHE A 322 2.49 12.43 10.55
CA PHE A 322 2.13 13.78 10.98
C PHE A 322 3.03 14.23 12.13
N GLU A 323 3.27 15.51 12.19
CA GLU A 323 4.07 16.14 13.23
C GLU A 323 3.18 16.90 14.20
N VAL A 324 3.31 16.62 15.48
CA VAL A 324 2.60 17.31 16.55
C VAL A 324 3.62 17.84 17.55
N GLU A 325 3.62 19.15 17.77
CA GLU A 325 4.53 19.81 18.69
C GLU A 325 6.02 19.49 18.49
N GLY A 326 6.44 19.31 17.25
CA GLY A 326 7.82 18.97 16.87
C GLY A 326 8.20 17.50 17.10
N ARG A 327 7.22 16.62 17.34
CA ARG A 327 7.40 15.16 17.40
C ARG A 327 6.72 14.50 16.24
N LEU A 328 7.40 13.54 15.66
CA LEU A 328 6.89 12.73 14.55
C LEU A 328 6.04 11.59 15.10
N TYR A 329 4.81 11.50 14.61
CA TYR A 329 3.89 10.39 14.89
C TYR A 329 3.57 9.66 13.60
N VAL A 330 3.56 8.35 13.70
CA VAL A 330 3.19 7.48 12.61
C VAL A 330 2.00 6.63 13.01
N SER A 331 1.10 6.36 12.08
CA SER A 331 -0.06 5.51 12.34
C SER A 331 -0.47 4.68 11.13
N GLY A 332 -0.92 3.47 11.43
CA GLY A 332 -1.60 2.61 10.47
C GLY A 332 -3.13 2.76 10.53
N LEU A 333 -3.78 1.85 9.86
CA LEU A 333 -5.24 1.77 9.79
C LEU A 333 -5.86 1.41 11.16
N VAL A 334 -5.16 0.62 11.97
CA VAL A 334 -5.66 0.12 13.26
C VAL A 334 -5.86 1.24 14.28
N ARG A 335 -5.01 2.28 14.27
CA ARG A 335 -5.04 3.39 15.23
C ARG A 335 -6.44 3.97 15.40
N ASN A 336 -7.07 4.35 14.30
CA ASN A 336 -8.36 5.02 14.31
C ASN A 336 -9.55 4.08 14.62
N ALA A 337 -9.35 2.78 14.51
CA ALA A 337 -10.41 1.79 14.72
C ALA A 337 -10.39 1.14 16.12
N LYS A 338 -9.39 1.45 16.96
CA LYS A 338 -9.23 0.84 18.30
C LYS A 338 -10.46 1.01 19.17
N ASP A 339 -10.99 2.21 19.28
CA ASP A 339 -12.11 2.49 20.18
C ASP A 339 -13.41 1.84 19.70
N ALA A 340 -13.65 1.86 18.38
CA ALA A 340 -14.78 1.15 17.80
C ALA A 340 -14.68 -0.38 18.02
N GLN A 341 -13.47 -0.95 17.94
CA GLN A 341 -13.22 -2.36 18.24
C GLN A 341 -13.40 -2.67 19.72
N ARG A 342 -12.96 -1.78 20.66
CA ARG A 342 -13.21 -1.91 22.10
C ARG A 342 -14.70 -1.92 22.39
N MET A 343 -15.45 -0.99 21.82
CA MET A 343 -16.89 -0.90 21.97
C MET A 343 -17.60 -2.16 21.44
N TYR A 344 -17.16 -2.66 20.28
CA TYR A 344 -17.71 -3.89 19.72
C TYR A 344 -17.52 -5.09 20.66
N ASN A 345 -16.32 -5.29 21.18
CA ASN A 345 -16.00 -6.36 22.13
C ASN A 345 -16.83 -6.22 23.42
N TYR A 346 -17.00 -4.99 23.90
CA TYR A 346 -17.79 -4.71 25.09
C TYR A 346 -19.25 -5.12 24.88
N TRP A 347 -19.88 -4.71 23.78
CA TRP A 347 -21.28 -5.04 23.51
C TRP A 347 -21.51 -6.53 23.30
N VAL A 348 -20.59 -7.21 22.60
CA VAL A 348 -20.67 -8.67 22.44
C VAL A 348 -20.53 -9.40 23.78
N SER A 349 -19.63 -8.96 24.64
CA SER A 349 -19.44 -9.54 25.97
C SER A 349 -20.65 -9.30 26.85
N GLN A 350 -21.25 -8.12 26.76
CA GLN A 350 -22.46 -7.77 27.49
C GLN A 350 -23.67 -8.60 27.01
N GLU A 351 -23.78 -8.83 25.70
CA GLU A 351 -24.83 -9.69 25.13
C GLU A 351 -24.69 -11.13 25.65
N ALA A 352 -23.47 -11.68 25.62
CA ALA A 352 -23.18 -13.01 26.13
C ALA A 352 -23.49 -13.11 27.65
N GLU A 353 -23.12 -12.09 28.42
CA GLU A 353 -23.41 -12.02 29.87
C GLU A 353 -24.89 -11.97 30.12
N MET A 354 -25.63 -11.13 29.41
CA MET A 354 -27.10 -11.05 29.56
C MET A 354 -27.78 -12.38 29.25
N LEU A 355 -27.34 -13.07 28.19
CA LEU A 355 -27.90 -14.38 27.84
C LEU A 355 -27.51 -15.46 28.83
N ALA A 356 -26.29 -15.43 29.40
CA ALA A 356 -25.80 -16.39 30.37
C ALA A 356 -26.47 -16.21 31.73
N LEU A 357 -26.70 -14.95 32.12
CA LEU A 357 -27.35 -14.58 33.40
C LEU A 357 -28.86 -14.51 33.28
N ALA A 358 -29.42 -14.62 32.05
CA ALA A 358 -30.87 -14.67 31.89
C ALA A 358 -31.42 -15.79 32.74
N PRO A 359 -32.18 -15.49 33.80
CA PRO A 359 -32.74 -16.55 34.63
C PRO A 359 -33.60 -17.42 33.73
N LYS A 360 -33.44 -18.74 33.87
CA LYS A 360 -34.37 -19.68 33.27
C LYS A 360 -35.73 -19.33 33.89
N ALA A 361 -36.47 -18.44 33.23
CA ALA A 361 -37.74 -17.84 33.63
C ALA A 361 -38.31 -18.42 34.94
N PRO A 362 -37.95 -17.87 36.11
CA PRO A 362 -38.33 -18.45 37.37
C PRO A 362 -39.87 -18.37 37.56
N PHE A 363 -40.39 -19.36 38.17
CA PHE A 363 -41.81 -19.33 38.55
C PHE A 363 -41.97 -18.51 39.84
N ILE A 364 -42.91 -17.61 39.83
CA ILE A 364 -43.26 -16.74 40.96
C ILE A 364 -44.58 -17.21 41.50
N GLY A 365 -44.60 -17.54 42.78
CA GLY A 365 -45.82 -17.99 43.48
C GLY A 365 -45.73 -17.61 44.93
N TYR A 366 -46.84 -17.79 45.63
CA TYR A 366 -46.93 -17.54 47.07
C TYR A 366 -46.34 -18.71 47.85
N GLY A 367 -45.89 -18.43 49.08
CA GLY A 367 -45.38 -19.46 49.98
C GLY A 367 -46.44 -20.53 50.23
N GLY A 368 -46.09 -21.84 50.14
CA GLY A 368 -46.97 -22.98 50.27
C GLY A 368 -47.67 -23.44 48.96
N GLN A 369 -47.78 -22.62 47.95
CA GLN A 369 -48.40 -22.99 46.63
C GLN A 369 -47.78 -24.19 45.96
N PHE A 370 -46.50 -24.42 46.16
CA PHE A 370 -45.72 -25.50 45.55
C PHE A 370 -45.58 -26.73 46.45
N GLU A 371 -46.10 -26.66 47.65
CA GLU A 371 -46.01 -27.71 48.70
C GLU A 371 -46.72 -29.00 48.22
N GLY A 372 -46.01 -30.12 48.28
CA GLY A 372 -46.44 -31.40 47.71
C GLY A 372 -46.10 -31.65 46.23
N TYR A 373 -45.85 -30.60 45.47
CA TYR A 373 -45.52 -30.66 44.01
C TYR A 373 -44.14 -30.08 43.70
N GLU A 374 -43.30 -29.89 44.67
CA GLU A 374 -42.04 -29.21 44.60
C GLU A 374 -41.12 -29.82 43.54
N THR A 375 -41.15 -31.16 43.37
CA THR A 375 -40.29 -31.85 42.36
C THR A 375 -40.67 -31.47 40.94
N GLN A 376 -41.98 -31.35 40.65
CA GLN A 376 -42.45 -30.91 39.32
C GLN A 376 -42.01 -29.49 39.02
N TRP A 377 -42.15 -28.57 39.96
CA TRP A 377 -41.79 -27.17 39.80
C TRP A 377 -40.28 -26.93 39.75
N LYS A 378 -39.49 -27.67 40.56
CA LYS A 378 -38.02 -27.62 40.51
C LYS A 378 -37.46 -28.13 39.21
N THR A 379 -38.09 -29.13 38.60
CA THR A 379 -37.65 -29.76 37.34
C THR A 379 -38.37 -29.25 36.10
N ALA A 380 -39.34 -28.36 36.22
CA ALA A 380 -40.17 -27.85 35.14
C ALA A 380 -39.37 -27.18 34.00
N ASN A 381 -38.16 -26.71 34.27
CA ASN A 381 -37.25 -26.15 33.27
C ASN A 381 -36.30 -27.20 32.64
N THR A 382 -36.26 -28.41 33.16
CA THR A 382 -35.36 -29.50 32.73
C THR A 382 -36.08 -30.72 32.22
N GLN A 383 -37.32 -30.91 32.64
CA GLN A 383 -38.21 -32.03 32.24
C GLN A 383 -39.49 -31.50 31.63
N ASN A 384 -40.01 -32.21 30.64
CA ASN A 384 -41.25 -31.84 29.97
C ASN A 384 -42.42 -32.47 30.73
N TRP A 385 -43.08 -31.68 31.59
CA TRP A 385 -44.27 -32.11 32.33
C TRP A 385 -45.49 -31.77 31.50
N PRO A 386 -46.48 -32.72 31.34
CA PRO A 386 -47.69 -32.44 30.59
C PRO A 386 -48.62 -31.44 31.30
N TYR A 387 -48.53 -31.35 32.62
CA TYR A 387 -49.22 -30.37 33.45
C TYR A 387 -48.40 -30.13 34.75
N LEU A 388 -48.59 -28.97 35.35
CA LEU A 388 -48.00 -28.60 36.64
C LEU A 388 -49.13 -28.40 37.65
N GLU A 389 -49.04 -29.09 38.77
CA GLU A 389 -50.03 -29.04 39.84
C GLU A 389 -49.64 -28.02 40.91
N ILE A 390 -50.63 -27.43 41.58
CA ILE A 390 -50.44 -26.51 42.70
C ILE A 390 -51.21 -27.00 43.87
N ASN A 391 -50.80 -26.63 45.08
CA ASN A 391 -51.57 -26.91 46.28
C ASN A 391 -52.82 -26.03 46.31
N PRO A 392 -54.05 -26.62 46.25
CA PRO A 392 -55.31 -25.88 46.23
C PRO A 392 -55.72 -25.30 47.63
N ASP A 393 -55.09 -25.79 48.73
CA ASP A 393 -55.48 -25.42 50.10
C ASP A 393 -54.86 -24.08 50.52
N VAL A 394 -54.00 -23.46 49.70
CA VAL A 394 -53.37 -22.17 50.04
C VAL A 394 -54.30 -21.03 49.62
N THR A 395 -54.86 -20.37 50.58
CA THR A 395 -55.74 -19.22 50.38
C THR A 395 -55.13 -17.94 50.94
N ASP A 396 -55.68 -16.79 50.59
CA ASP A 396 -55.33 -15.52 51.19
C ASP A 396 -55.87 -15.44 52.63
N GLY A 397 -55.46 -14.43 53.39
CA GLY A 397 -55.93 -14.23 54.75
C GLY A 397 -57.47 -14.03 54.91
N GLN A 398 -58.22 -13.99 53.80
CA GLN A 398 -59.70 -13.88 53.75
C GLN A 398 -60.38 -15.15 53.22
N GLY A 399 -59.62 -16.21 52.92
CA GLY A 399 -60.11 -17.50 52.38
C GLY A 399 -60.38 -17.54 50.92
N ALA A 400 -59.93 -16.57 50.15
CA ALA A 400 -60.01 -16.59 48.70
C ALA A 400 -58.82 -17.34 48.07
N ALA A 401 -59.03 -18.01 46.88
CA ALA A 401 -57.99 -18.71 46.15
C ALA A 401 -56.93 -17.71 45.64
N LEU A 402 -55.69 -18.05 45.88
CA LEU A 402 -54.57 -17.25 45.38
C LEU A 402 -54.45 -17.35 43.83
N PRO A 403 -53.96 -16.29 43.19
CA PRO A 403 -53.72 -16.35 41.74
C PRO A 403 -52.73 -17.45 41.39
N LEU A 404 -52.88 -18.03 40.18
CA LEU A 404 -51.99 -19.07 39.68
C LEU A 404 -50.53 -18.59 39.59
N PRO A 405 -49.57 -19.48 39.90
CA PRO A 405 -48.16 -19.14 39.73
C PRO A 405 -47.87 -18.60 38.30
N ALA A 406 -47.23 -17.45 38.25
CA ALA A 406 -46.84 -16.83 37.01
C ALA A 406 -45.39 -17.20 36.66
N ARG A 407 -45.10 -17.32 35.38
CA ARG A 407 -43.74 -17.43 34.89
C ARG A 407 -43.19 -16.03 34.64
N ALA A 408 -42.04 -15.70 35.23
CA ALA A 408 -41.35 -14.47 34.90
C ALA A 408 -41.02 -14.48 33.43
N GLN A 409 -41.24 -13.36 32.74
CA GLN A 409 -40.79 -13.26 31.36
C GLN A 409 -39.25 -13.24 31.33
N PRO A 410 -38.61 -14.09 30.49
CA PRO A 410 -37.16 -14.02 30.34
C PRO A 410 -36.79 -12.63 29.83
N PRO A 411 -35.75 -12.00 30.35
CA PRO A 411 -35.28 -10.74 29.84
C PRO A 411 -34.91 -10.92 28.36
N MET A 412 -35.61 -10.22 27.50
CA MET A 412 -35.29 -10.19 26.10
C MET A 412 -34.04 -9.31 25.88
N ALA A 413 -33.16 -9.71 24.99
CA ALA A 413 -32.03 -8.85 24.60
C ALA A 413 -32.58 -7.49 24.17
N SER A 414 -32.06 -6.42 24.78
CA SER A 414 -32.48 -5.06 24.43
C SER A 414 -32.21 -4.78 22.98
N SER A 415 -33.21 -4.30 22.24
CA SER A 415 -33.02 -3.83 20.85
C SER A 415 -31.91 -2.77 20.75
N GLY A 416 -31.76 -1.94 21.79
CA GLY A 416 -30.67 -0.95 21.89
C GLY A 416 -29.28 -1.59 21.94
N LEU A 417 -29.10 -2.76 22.58
CA LEU A 417 -27.83 -3.47 22.62
C LEU A 417 -27.45 -4.00 21.21
N LEU A 418 -28.42 -4.57 20.50
CA LEU A 418 -28.20 -5.06 19.13
C LEU A 418 -27.87 -3.91 18.17
N GLN A 419 -28.55 -2.77 18.34
CA GLN A 419 -28.29 -1.57 17.57
C GLN A 419 -26.93 -0.96 17.88
N ALA A 420 -26.52 -0.89 19.15
CA ALA A 420 -25.22 -0.40 19.57
C ALA A 420 -24.08 -1.29 19.04
N LYS A 421 -24.24 -2.62 19.05
CA LYS A 421 -23.30 -3.57 18.47
C LYS A 421 -23.20 -3.40 16.94
N ALA A 422 -24.33 -3.21 16.25
CA ALA A 422 -24.34 -2.93 14.81
C ALA A 422 -23.67 -1.58 14.50
N GLY A 423 -23.95 -0.54 15.29
CA GLY A 423 -23.30 0.77 15.21
C GLY A 423 -21.79 0.67 15.35
N ALA A 424 -21.29 0.01 16.41
CA ALA A 424 -19.86 -0.18 16.62
C ALA A 424 -19.19 -0.94 15.44
N SER A 425 -19.91 -1.88 14.81
CA SER A 425 -19.40 -2.55 13.61
C SER A 425 -19.34 -1.63 12.38
N GLU A 426 -20.27 -0.69 12.27
CA GLU A 426 -20.25 0.30 11.18
C GLU A 426 -19.20 1.39 11.44
N ASP A 427 -18.99 1.76 12.70
CA ASP A 427 -17.93 2.68 13.12
C ASP A 427 -16.53 2.14 12.75
N ILE A 428 -16.29 0.82 12.91
CA ILE A 428 -15.03 0.20 12.45
C ILE A 428 -14.84 0.41 10.95
N LYS A 429 -15.88 0.23 10.13
CA LYS A 429 -15.80 0.41 8.69
C LYS A 429 -15.56 1.89 8.32
N SER A 430 -16.28 2.81 8.97
CA SER A 430 -16.15 4.24 8.69
C SER A 430 -14.77 4.78 9.07
N THR A 431 -14.23 4.37 10.23
CA THR A 431 -12.91 4.79 10.71
C THR A 431 -11.75 4.19 9.89
N THR A 432 -11.95 3.00 9.31
CA THR A 432 -10.99 2.38 8.40
C THR A 432 -11.14 2.84 6.94
N GLY A 433 -12.16 3.64 6.62
CA GLY A 433 -12.45 4.07 5.26
C GLY A 433 -12.91 2.95 4.32
N GLN A 434 -13.27 1.79 4.86
CA GLN A 434 -13.66 0.62 4.07
C GLN A 434 -15.14 0.35 4.24
N TYR A 435 -15.89 0.56 3.18
CA TYR A 435 -17.33 0.34 3.14
C TYR A 435 -17.68 -1.05 2.60
N ASN A 436 -18.95 -1.43 2.68
CA ASN A 436 -19.45 -2.74 2.26
C ASN A 436 -19.10 -3.08 0.80
N ALA A 437 -18.92 -2.10 -0.06
CA ALA A 437 -18.52 -2.28 -1.45
C ALA A 437 -17.10 -2.81 -1.60
N SER A 438 -16.15 -2.23 -0.84
CA SER A 438 -14.74 -2.68 -0.81
C SER A 438 -14.61 -4.10 -0.21
N LEU A 439 -15.52 -4.47 0.71
CA LEU A 439 -15.54 -5.78 1.36
C LEU A 439 -16.25 -6.87 0.53
N GLY A 440 -16.61 -6.59 -0.74
CA GLY A 440 -17.26 -7.55 -1.63
C GLY A 440 -18.71 -7.89 -1.26
N MET A 441 -19.35 -7.10 -0.38
CA MET A 441 -20.76 -7.30 -0.04
C MET A 441 -21.65 -6.82 -1.19
N GLY A 442 -22.55 -7.69 -1.66
CA GLY A 442 -23.45 -7.40 -2.76
C GLY A 442 -24.33 -6.18 -2.50
N GLY A 443 -24.36 -5.26 -3.45
CA GLY A 443 -25.30 -4.16 -3.50
C GLY A 443 -26.45 -4.45 -4.46
N ASN A 444 -27.31 -3.46 -4.66
CA ASN A 444 -28.46 -3.55 -5.61
C ASN A 444 -28.03 -3.38 -7.07
N GLU A 445 -26.74 -3.23 -7.35
CA GLU A 445 -26.24 -3.02 -8.70
C GLU A 445 -26.31 -4.30 -9.52
N ARG A 446 -26.88 -4.20 -10.72
CA ARG A 446 -27.02 -5.32 -11.68
C ARG A 446 -26.02 -5.27 -12.82
N SER A 447 -25.23 -4.20 -12.94
CA SER A 447 -24.24 -4.02 -14.01
C SER A 447 -22.83 -4.22 -13.49
N GLY A 448 -22.03 -5.05 -14.15
CA GLY A 448 -20.60 -5.25 -13.82
C GLY A 448 -19.81 -3.95 -13.84
N LYS A 449 -20.14 -3.00 -14.71
CA LYS A 449 -19.51 -1.69 -14.78
C LYS A 449 -19.81 -0.82 -13.54
N ALA A 450 -21.04 -0.89 -13.01
CA ALA A 450 -21.42 -0.18 -11.79
C ALA A 450 -20.76 -0.80 -10.55
N ILE A 451 -20.60 -2.12 -10.52
CA ILE A 451 -19.88 -2.84 -9.45
C ILE A 451 -18.40 -2.40 -9.42
N LEU A 452 -17.74 -2.38 -10.58
CA LEU A 452 -16.33 -1.94 -10.69
C LEU A 452 -16.15 -0.46 -10.34
N ALA A 453 -17.07 0.42 -10.73
CA ALA A 453 -17.01 1.84 -10.39
C ALA A 453 -17.13 2.04 -8.88
N ARG A 454 -18.06 1.32 -8.22
CA ARG A 454 -18.26 1.37 -6.78
C ARG A 454 -17.10 0.77 -6.00
N GLN A 455 -16.47 -0.28 -6.51
CA GLN A 455 -15.29 -0.88 -5.92
C GLN A 455 -14.13 0.11 -5.95
N ARG A 456 -13.91 0.80 -7.08
CA ARG A 456 -12.89 1.87 -7.21
C ARG A 456 -13.14 3.04 -6.26
N GLU A 457 -14.38 3.42 -6.04
CA GLU A 457 -14.74 4.50 -5.10
C GLU A 457 -14.47 4.08 -3.65
N GLY A 458 -14.69 2.80 -3.31
CA GLY A 458 -14.39 2.24 -2.00
C GLY A 458 -12.89 2.19 -1.68
N ASP A 459 -12.05 2.02 -2.69
CA ASP A 459 -10.59 1.88 -2.52
C ASP A 459 -9.85 3.22 -2.36
N VAL A 460 -10.53 4.36 -2.64
CA VAL A 460 -9.94 5.70 -2.53
C VAL A 460 -9.47 6.01 -1.10
N GLY A 461 -10.19 5.54 -0.08
CA GLY A 461 -9.85 5.81 1.33
C GLY A 461 -8.52 5.21 1.78
N THR A 462 -8.06 4.14 1.14
CA THR A 462 -6.83 3.40 1.50
C THR A 462 -5.73 3.50 0.45
N TYR A 463 -5.95 4.24 -0.63
CA TYR A 463 -5.02 4.37 -1.76
C TYR A 463 -3.63 4.86 -1.38
N HIS A 464 -3.53 5.75 -0.37
CA HIS A 464 -2.26 6.32 0.07
C HIS A 464 -1.25 5.27 0.59
N TYR A 465 -1.72 4.14 1.15
CA TYR A 465 -0.83 3.04 1.56
C TYR A 465 -0.10 2.45 0.34
N GLY A 466 -0.84 2.24 -0.75
CA GLY A 466 -0.28 1.76 -2.00
C GLY A 466 0.68 2.74 -2.65
N ASP A 467 0.36 4.02 -2.66
CA ASP A 467 1.22 5.08 -3.20
C ASP A 467 2.54 5.19 -2.40
N ASN A 468 2.47 5.11 -1.07
CA ASN A 468 3.65 5.13 -0.22
C ASN A 468 4.53 3.88 -0.43
N LEU A 469 3.94 2.69 -0.57
CA LEU A 469 4.69 1.48 -0.94
C LEU A 469 5.35 1.66 -2.32
N ALA A 470 4.65 2.21 -3.30
CA ALA A 470 5.19 2.48 -4.62
C ALA A 470 6.40 3.44 -4.58
N ARG A 471 6.34 4.48 -3.74
CA ARG A 471 7.49 5.39 -3.50
C ARG A 471 8.67 4.63 -2.91
N GLY A 472 8.43 3.74 -1.94
CA GLY A 472 9.48 2.89 -1.37
C GLY A 472 10.11 1.97 -2.41
N VAL A 473 9.31 1.27 -3.22
CA VAL A 473 9.79 0.42 -4.32
C VAL A 473 10.60 1.23 -5.35
N ARG A 474 10.15 2.45 -5.68
CA ARG A 474 10.92 3.37 -6.52
C ARG A 474 12.31 3.65 -5.94
N HIS A 475 12.38 3.89 -4.63
CA HIS A 475 13.67 4.15 -3.97
C HIS A 475 14.55 2.90 -3.93
N ILE A 476 13.97 1.70 -3.71
CA ILE A 476 14.68 0.42 -3.80
C ILE A 476 15.30 0.25 -5.18
N VAL A 477 14.51 0.39 -6.25
CA VAL A 477 15.02 0.23 -7.62
C VAL A 477 16.08 1.29 -7.95
N ARG A 478 15.93 2.54 -7.44
CA ARG A 478 16.98 3.57 -7.58
C ARG A 478 18.28 3.16 -6.89
N GLN A 479 18.20 2.52 -5.72
CA GLN A 479 19.38 1.97 -5.04
C GLN A 479 19.98 0.80 -5.83
N LEU A 480 19.16 -0.09 -6.40
CA LEU A 480 19.63 -1.19 -7.24
C LEU A 480 20.35 -0.68 -8.50
N VAL A 481 19.82 0.34 -9.17
CA VAL A 481 20.46 0.96 -10.33
C VAL A 481 21.83 1.55 -9.99
N ASP A 482 21.98 2.13 -8.78
CA ASP A 482 23.27 2.62 -8.28
C ASP A 482 24.24 1.49 -7.90
N LEU A 483 23.73 0.37 -7.36
CA LEU A 483 24.54 -0.75 -6.89
C LEU A 483 24.98 -1.71 -7.98
N ILE A 484 24.13 -1.97 -8.97
CA ILE A 484 24.41 -2.93 -10.05
C ILE A 484 25.75 -2.68 -10.69
N PRO A 485 26.11 -1.46 -11.17
CA PRO A 485 27.41 -1.22 -11.78
C PRO A 485 28.61 -1.43 -10.84
N LYS A 486 28.40 -1.29 -9.53
CA LYS A 486 29.46 -1.34 -8.51
C LYS A 486 29.72 -2.75 -7.96
N ILE A 487 28.69 -3.58 -7.94
CA ILE A 487 28.75 -4.96 -7.45
C ILE A 487 29.03 -5.94 -8.61
N TYR A 488 28.46 -5.64 -9.79
CA TYR A 488 28.72 -6.44 -11.00
C TYR A 488 29.92 -5.86 -11.77
N ASP A 489 31.08 -5.74 -11.09
CA ASP A 489 32.30 -5.07 -11.57
C ASP A 489 33.20 -5.96 -12.43
N THR A 490 32.88 -7.25 -12.56
CA THR A 490 33.64 -8.23 -13.36
C THR A 490 32.90 -8.61 -14.64
N GLN A 491 33.67 -9.02 -15.67
CA GLN A 491 33.07 -9.59 -16.86
C GLN A 491 32.38 -10.91 -16.53
N ARG A 492 31.05 -10.93 -16.63
CA ARG A 492 30.25 -12.11 -16.32
C ARG A 492 29.00 -12.23 -17.17
N VAL A 493 28.44 -13.43 -17.17
CA VAL A 493 27.14 -13.69 -17.78
C VAL A 493 26.07 -13.53 -16.69
N ALA A 494 25.28 -12.47 -16.79
CA ALA A 494 24.16 -12.26 -15.88
C ALA A 494 22.89 -12.89 -16.44
N ARG A 495 22.12 -13.48 -15.57
CA ARG A 495 20.78 -13.96 -15.88
C ARG A 495 19.80 -12.80 -15.73
N ILE A 496 19.01 -12.54 -16.75
CA ILE A 496 17.96 -11.53 -16.71
C ILE A 496 16.59 -12.20 -16.95
N ILE A 497 15.56 -11.59 -16.41
CA ILE A 497 14.17 -12.03 -16.59
C ILE A 497 13.47 -11.00 -17.50
N GLY A 498 12.99 -11.46 -18.65
CA GLY A 498 12.22 -10.65 -19.59
C GLY A 498 10.85 -10.26 -19.05
N LEU A 499 10.17 -9.35 -19.75
CA LEU A 499 8.75 -9.03 -19.45
C LEU A 499 7.80 -10.24 -19.68
N ASP A 500 8.24 -11.17 -20.49
CA ASP A 500 7.55 -12.42 -20.78
C ASP A 500 7.79 -13.53 -19.74
N GLY A 501 8.61 -13.25 -18.72
CA GLY A 501 9.05 -14.24 -17.73
C GLY A 501 10.14 -15.19 -18.26
N GLU A 502 10.55 -15.08 -19.54
CA GLU A 502 11.65 -15.87 -20.07
C GLU A 502 12.99 -15.40 -19.49
N THR A 503 13.83 -16.37 -19.14
CA THR A 503 15.17 -16.08 -18.67
C THR A 503 16.14 -16.02 -19.84
N LYS A 504 16.88 -14.92 -19.93
CA LYS A 504 17.92 -14.72 -20.95
C LYS A 504 19.27 -14.58 -20.23
N MET A 505 20.32 -15.09 -20.86
CA MET A 505 21.71 -14.88 -20.42
C MET A 505 22.30 -13.72 -21.19
N VAL A 506 22.82 -12.72 -20.46
CA VAL A 506 23.38 -11.51 -21.03
C VAL A 506 24.82 -11.37 -20.57
N LYS A 507 25.71 -11.03 -21.50
CA LYS A 507 27.11 -10.76 -21.18
C LYS A 507 27.27 -9.30 -20.74
N ILE A 508 27.80 -9.11 -19.55
CA ILE A 508 28.11 -7.81 -18.97
C ILE A 508 29.63 -7.66 -18.92
N ASP A 509 30.12 -6.53 -19.39
CA ASP A 509 31.53 -6.15 -19.30
C ASP A 509 31.62 -4.65 -18.93
N PRO A 510 31.89 -4.33 -17.67
CA PRO A 510 31.96 -2.94 -17.20
C PRO A 510 33.21 -2.20 -17.67
N THR A 511 34.17 -2.88 -18.31
CA THR A 511 35.45 -2.28 -18.74
C THR A 511 35.41 -1.64 -20.15
N GLN A 512 34.34 -1.92 -20.91
CA GLN A 512 34.26 -1.37 -22.28
C GLN A 512 33.75 0.10 -22.28
N PRO A 513 34.21 0.94 -23.23
CA PRO A 513 33.84 2.36 -23.24
C PRO A 513 32.44 2.64 -23.79
N GLU A 514 31.83 1.71 -24.53
CA GLU A 514 30.50 1.86 -25.14
C GLU A 514 29.41 1.17 -24.33
N PRO A 515 28.19 1.72 -24.30
CA PRO A 515 27.10 1.10 -23.56
C PRO A 515 26.72 -0.28 -24.11
N VAL A 516 26.76 -0.45 -25.45
CA VAL A 516 26.44 -1.71 -26.12
C VAL A 516 27.50 -1.99 -27.19
N ARG A 517 28.23 -3.09 -27.06
CA ARG A 517 29.15 -3.58 -28.06
C ARG A 517 28.53 -4.75 -28.81
N LYS A 518 28.32 -4.57 -30.14
CA LYS A 518 27.81 -5.61 -31.03
C LYS A 518 28.97 -6.46 -31.57
N ILE A 519 28.90 -7.77 -31.35
CA ILE A 519 29.84 -8.73 -31.96
C ILE A 519 29.20 -9.20 -33.27
N THR A 520 29.78 -8.79 -34.40
CA THR A 520 29.30 -9.14 -35.75
C THR A 520 30.04 -10.35 -36.29
N ASP A 521 29.44 -11.08 -37.24
CA ASP A 521 30.09 -12.18 -37.95
C ASP A 521 31.23 -11.66 -38.80
N MET A 522 32.41 -12.32 -38.77
CA MET A 522 33.57 -11.98 -39.58
C MET A 522 33.28 -12.06 -41.11
N ASN A 523 32.33 -12.90 -41.50
CA ASN A 523 31.97 -13.11 -42.91
C ASN A 523 30.81 -12.19 -43.38
N ASN A 524 30.01 -11.67 -42.43
CA ASN A 524 28.85 -10.81 -42.70
C ASN A 524 28.67 -9.75 -41.61
N PRO A 525 29.25 -8.54 -41.75
CA PRO A 525 29.17 -7.49 -40.73
C PRO A 525 27.77 -7.03 -40.39
N SER A 526 26.76 -7.38 -41.22
CA SER A 526 25.35 -7.08 -40.95
C SER A 526 24.69 -8.05 -39.99
N ILE A 527 25.32 -9.17 -39.66
CA ILE A 527 24.78 -10.17 -38.72
C ILE A 527 25.41 -9.98 -37.35
N VAL A 528 24.62 -9.57 -36.38
CA VAL A 528 25.03 -9.47 -34.96
C VAL A 528 24.92 -10.85 -34.35
N ILE A 529 26.04 -11.45 -33.94
CA ILE A 529 26.09 -12.77 -33.31
C ILE A 529 25.80 -12.66 -31.81
N ASP A 530 26.33 -11.60 -31.15
CA ASP A 530 26.24 -11.42 -29.72
C ASP A 530 26.37 -9.94 -29.36
N LYS A 531 25.85 -9.57 -28.17
CA LYS A 531 25.92 -8.22 -27.63
C LYS A 531 26.53 -8.27 -26.24
N ILE A 532 27.44 -7.34 -25.94
CA ILE A 532 28.02 -7.14 -24.61
C ILE A 532 27.57 -5.76 -24.13
N TYR A 533 27.12 -5.71 -22.90
CA TYR A 533 26.52 -4.52 -22.29
C TYR A 533 27.40 -3.97 -21.17
N ASN A 534 27.50 -2.64 -21.08
CA ASN A 534 28.18 -1.96 -20.00
C ASN A 534 27.18 -1.11 -19.19
N PRO A 535 26.83 -1.52 -17.95
CA PRO A 535 25.92 -0.76 -17.09
C PRO A 535 26.55 0.51 -16.49
N ASN A 536 27.86 0.73 -16.63
CA ASN A 536 28.56 1.92 -16.11
C ASN A 536 28.38 3.17 -17.00
N VAL A 537 27.86 3.00 -18.22
CA VAL A 537 27.74 4.09 -19.19
C VAL A 537 26.30 4.60 -19.23
N GLY A 538 26.13 5.92 -19.15
CA GLY A 538 24.83 6.58 -19.15
C GLY A 538 24.23 6.75 -17.74
N GLN A 539 23.25 7.66 -17.65
CA GLN A 539 22.45 7.87 -16.43
C GLN A 539 21.05 7.34 -16.65
N TYR A 540 20.55 6.65 -15.64
CA TYR A 540 19.23 6.01 -15.67
C TYR A 540 18.38 6.52 -14.53
N ASP A 541 17.11 6.79 -14.80
CA ASP A 541 16.11 7.15 -13.79
C ASP A 541 15.08 6.02 -13.61
N VAL A 542 14.33 6.09 -12.54
CA VAL A 542 13.36 5.07 -12.16
C VAL A 542 11.96 5.66 -12.11
N VAL A 543 11.06 5.09 -12.87
CA VAL A 543 9.63 5.37 -12.81
C VAL A 543 8.91 4.15 -12.25
N VAL A 544 7.94 4.35 -11.37
CA VAL A 544 7.10 3.27 -10.87
C VAL A 544 5.84 3.17 -11.70
N ALA A 545 5.57 1.98 -12.18
CA ALA A 545 4.29 1.62 -12.75
C ALA A 545 3.47 0.89 -11.67
N THR A 546 2.45 1.56 -11.15
CA THR A 546 1.40 0.90 -10.37
C THR A 546 0.40 0.30 -11.33
N GLY A 547 0.17 -0.98 -11.23
CA GLY A 547 -0.79 -1.64 -12.10
C GLY A 547 -0.95 -3.11 -11.73
N PRO A 548 -1.96 -3.78 -12.26
CA PRO A 548 -2.22 -5.17 -11.96
C PRO A 548 -0.97 -6.02 -12.22
N GLY A 549 -0.80 -7.07 -11.43
CA GLY A 549 0.33 -8.00 -11.53
C GLY A 549 0.48 -8.56 -12.95
N TYR A 550 1.67 -9.09 -13.25
CA TYR A 550 1.99 -9.60 -14.60
C TYR A 550 0.91 -10.51 -15.20
N ALA A 551 0.33 -11.42 -14.40
CA ALA A 551 -0.73 -12.33 -14.84
C ALA A 551 -2.00 -11.56 -15.24
N THR A 552 -2.39 -10.55 -14.45
CA THR A 552 -3.59 -9.74 -14.72
C THR A 552 -3.37 -8.81 -15.92
N LYS A 553 -2.20 -8.16 -16.03
CA LYS A 553 -1.83 -7.37 -17.23
C LYS A 553 -1.86 -8.22 -18.51
N ARG A 554 -1.38 -9.45 -18.41
CA ARG A 554 -1.37 -10.41 -19.52
C ARG A 554 -2.81 -10.78 -19.93
N GLN A 555 -3.70 -10.96 -18.97
CA GLN A 555 -5.10 -11.25 -19.22
C GLN A 555 -5.84 -10.04 -19.81
N GLU A 556 -5.62 -8.83 -19.28
CA GLU A 556 -6.16 -7.59 -19.86
C GLU A 556 -5.64 -7.33 -21.28
N ALA A 557 -4.35 -7.59 -21.52
CA ALA A 557 -3.74 -7.48 -22.84
C ALA A 557 -4.38 -8.50 -23.81
N LEU A 558 -4.64 -9.73 -23.37
CA LEU A 558 -5.32 -10.74 -24.16
C LEU A 558 -6.75 -10.33 -24.52
N GLU A 559 -7.50 -9.78 -23.58
CA GLU A 559 -8.87 -9.30 -23.83
C GLU A 559 -8.87 -8.13 -24.82
N ALA A 560 -7.96 -7.15 -24.64
CA ALA A 560 -7.81 -6.01 -25.53
C ALA A 560 -7.39 -6.46 -26.95
N MET A 561 -6.39 -7.36 -27.04
CA MET A 561 -5.95 -7.92 -28.31
C MET A 561 -7.04 -8.77 -28.98
N ALA A 562 -7.81 -9.55 -28.20
CA ALA A 562 -8.93 -10.33 -28.74
C ALA A 562 -9.99 -9.44 -29.37
N GLN A 563 -10.33 -8.30 -28.75
CA GLN A 563 -11.26 -7.32 -29.30
C GLN A 563 -10.73 -6.68 -30.60
N LEU A 564 -9.43 -6.33 -30.63
CA LEU A 564 -8.79 -5.79 -31.85
C LEU A 564 -8.76 -6.80 -32.99
N LEU A 565 -8.42 -8.05 -32.69
CA LEU A 565 -8.36 -9.13 -33.68
C LEU A 565 -9.77 -9.55 -34.22
N GLN A 566 -10.81 -9.47 -33.37
CA GLN A 566 -12.19 -9.67 -33.79
C GLN A 566 -12.67 -8.55 -34.73
N GLY A 567 -12.24 -7.29 -34.48
CA GLY A 567 -12.58 -6.15 -35.33
C GLY A 567 -11.85 -6.13 -36.66
N ASN A 568 -10.68 -6.73 -36.76
CA ASN A 568 -9.90 -6.76 -38.00
C ASN A 568 -9.08 -8.05 -38.15
N PRO A 569 -9.63 -9.07 -38.85
CA PRO A 569 -8.98 -10.37 -39.00
C PRO A 569 -7.61 -10.34 -39.72
N GLN A 570 -7.30 -9.28 -40.48
CA GLN A 570 -6.00 -9.16 -41.14
C GLN A 570 -4.84 -8.95 -40.17
N LEU A 571 -5.12 -8.45 -38.94
CA LEU A 571 -4.13 -8.28 -37.89
C LEU A 571 -3.56 -9.59 -37.34
N TRP A 572 -4.21 -10.75 -37.58
CA TRP A 572 -3.69 -12.05 -37.21
C TRP A 572 -2.34 -12.36 -37.87
N GLY A 573 -2.15 -11.92 -39.12
CA GLY A 573 -0.89 -12.06 -39.85
C GLY A 573 0.24 -11.15 -39.34
N ILE A 574 -0.07 -10.13 -38.51
CA ILE A 574 0.90 -9.14 -38.03
C ILE A 574 1.20 -9.31 -36.53
N ALA A 575 0.17 -9.59 -35.71
CA ALA A 575 0.25 -9.61 -34.25
C ALA A 575 -0.22 -10.94 -33.65
N GLY A 576 -0.45 -11.97 -34.45
CA GLY A 576 -0.93 -13.26 -33.98
C GLY A 576 0.08 -14.00 -33.09
N ASP A 577 1.36 -13.81 -33.31
CA ASP A 577 2.45 -14.33 -32.47
C ASP A 577 2.45 -13.70 -31.08
N LEU A 578 2.28 -12.38 -30.99
CA LEU A 578 2.20 -11.64 -29.72
C LEU A 578 0.94 -12.02 -28.93
N PHE A 579 -0.18 -12.20 -29.63
CA PHE A 579 -1.41 -12.66 -29.00
C PHE A 579 -1.25 -14.04 -28.39
N VAL A 580 -0.71 -15.01 -29.15
CA VAL A 580 -0.52 -16.38 -28.67
C VAL A 580 0.57 -16.45 -27.58
N LYS A 581 1.62 -15.61 -27.67
CA LYS A 581 2.66 -15.53 -26.65
C LYS A 581 2.12 -15.07 -25.31
N ASN A 582 1.08 -14.25 -25.30
CA ASN A 582 0.41 -13.78 -24.09
C ASN A 582 -0.63 -14.77 -23.54
N MET A 583 -0.95 -15.88 -24.25
CA MET A 583 -1.84 -16.91 -23.73
C MET A 583 -1.15 -17.80 -22.68
N ASP A 584 -1.92 -18.24 -21.68
CA ASP A 584 -1.44 -19.04 -20.55
C ASP A 584 -1.95 -20.49 -20.64
N TRP A 585 -1.51 -21.20 -21.67
CA TRP A 585 -1.79 -22.62 -21.84
C TRP A 585 -0.55 -23.40 -22.30
N PRO A 586 -0.45 -24.70 -21.96
CA PRO A 586 0.70 -25.51 -22.36
C PRO A 586 0.85 -25.54 -23.87
N GLY A 587 1.97 -25.06 -24.43
CA GLY A 587 2.24 -24.98 -25.87
C GLY A 587 2.03 -23.61 -26.52
N ALA A 588 1.61 -22.58 -25.78
CA ALA A 588 1.44 -21.21 -26.27
C ALA A 588 2.73 -20.68 -26.90
N GLN A 589 3.88 -20.89 -26.26
CA GLN A 589 5.20 -20.47 -26.78
C GLN A 589 5.61 -21.19 -28.07
N GLU A 590 5.33 -22.50 -28.18
CA GLU A 590 5.60 -23.20 -29.43
C GLU A 590 4.72 -22.69 -30.56
N MET A 591 3.47 -22.41 -30.26
CA MET A 591 2.52 -21.86 -31.20
C MET A 591 2.91 -20.43 -31.62
N ALA A 592 3.33 -19.58 -30.71
CA ALA A 592 3.87 -18.25 -30.99
C ALA A 592 5.09 -18.34 -31.93
N LYS A 593 6.03 -19.26 -31.67
CA LYS A 593 7.20 -19.52 -32.56
C LYS A 593 6.80 -20.01 -33.95
N ARG A 594 5.70 -20.72 -34.08
CA ARG A 594 5.16 -21.15 -35.39
C ARG A 594 4.48 -19.98 -36.10
N PHE A 595 3.70 -19.17 -35.40
CA PHE A 595 3.11 -17.95 -35.96
C PHE A 595 4.21 -16.96 -36.40
N ALA A 596 5.25 -16.74 -35.59
CA ALA A 596 6.37 -15.90 -35.94
C ALA A 596 7.06 -16.31 -37.26
N LYS A 597 7.06 -17.62 -37.62
CA LYS A 597 7.58 -18.10 -38.90
C LYS A 597 6.65 -17.81 -40.10
N THR A 598 5.41 -17.48 -39.87
CA THR A 598 4.43 -17.14 -40.92
C THR A 598 4.31 -15.64 -41.16
N ILE A 599 4.89 -14.84 -40.27
CA ILE A 599 4.93 -13.36 -40.39
C ILE A 599 6.08 -12.97 -41.31
N ASP A 600 5.89 -11.91 -42.12
CA ASP A 600 6.91 -11.41 -43.03
C ASP A 600 8.19 -11.07 -42.24
N PRO A 601 9.38 -11.61 -42.62
CA PRO A 601 10.65 -11.34 -41.93
C PRO A 601 10.99 -9.86 -41.76
N LYS A 602 10.48 -9.00 -42.65
CA LYS A 602 10.65 -7.54 -42.55
C LYS A 602 9.95 -6.88 -41.34
N LEU A 603 8.98 -7.57 -40.74
CA LEU A 603 8.26 -7.10 -39.54
C LEU A 603 8.90 -7.58 -38.23
N MET A 604 9.88 -8.48 -38.31
CA MET A 604 10.55 -9.10 -37.17
C MET A 604 11.94 -8.52 -36.86
N ASP A 605 12.45 -7.61 -37.67
CA ASP A 605 13.79 -7.04 -37.49
C ASP A 605 13.76 -5.84 -36.53
N ASP A 606 14.28 -6.03 -35.31
CA ASP A 606 14.37 -5.02 -34.25
C ASP A 606 15.35 -3.86 -34.60
N GLY A 607 15.96 -3.86 -35.76
CA GLY A 607 17.06 -2.95 -36.13
C GLY A 607 16.69 -1.72 -36.97
N ASP A 608 15.66 -1.79 -37.79
CA ASP A 608 15.19 -0.68 -38.64
C ASP A 608 13.66 -0.83 -38.82
N LYS A 609 12.89 -0.19 -37.96
CA LYS A 609 11.43 -0.19 -38.10
C LYS A 609 11.06 0.45 -39.44
N PRO A 610 10.48 -0.30 -40.43
CA PRO A 610 10.07 0.30 -41.68
C PRO A 610 9.08 1.44 -41.44
N PRO A 611 9.09 2.50 -42.23
CA PRO A 611 8.21 3.66 -42.07
C PRO A 611 6.73 3.28 -42.05
N ALA A 612 6.35 2.13 -42.60
CA ALA A 612 5.01 1.57 -42.53
C ALA A 612 4.63 1.09 -41.09
N LEU A 613 5.59 0.58 -40.30
CA LEU A 613 5.34 0.17 -38.90
C LEU A 613 5.24 1.37 -37.98
N GLN A 614 6.08 2.38 -38.19
CA GLN A 614 5.98 3.66 -37.48
C GLN A 614 4.66 4.37 -37.78
N ALA A 615 4.18 4.31 -39.03
CA ALA A 615 2.87 4.81 -39.38
C ALA A 615 1.72 4.01 -38.76
N ALA A 616 1.86 2.69 -38.64
CA ALA A 616 0.87 1.84 -37.97
C ALA A 616 0.89 2.03 -36.43
N GLU A 617 2.05 2.18 -35.79
CA GLU A 617 2.16 2.52 -34.36
C GLU A 617 1.59 3.92 -34.09
N GLN A 618 1.85 4.90 -34.96
CA GLN A 618 1.24 6.22 -34.85
C GLN A 618 -0.28 6.19 -35.09
N GLN A 619 -0.78 5.36 -35.98
CA GLN A 619 -2.22 5.16 -36.18
C GLN A 619 -2.87 4.48 -34.97
N ILE A 620 -2.21 3.48 -34.36
CA ILE A 620 -2.70 2.80 -33.17
C ILE A 620 -2.70 3.77 -31.98
N GLN A 621 -1.66 4.60 -31.82
CA GLN A 621 -1.65 5.66 -30.82
C GLN A 621 -2.71 6.72 -31.07
N ALA A 622 -2.91 7.13 -32.31
CA ALA A 622 -3.95 8.07 -32.68
C ALA A 622 -5.37 7.52 -32.44
N MET A 623 -5.62 6.24 -32.81
CA MET A 623 -6.89 5.58 -32.49
C MET A 623 -7.08 5.35 -30.99
N GLY A 624 -6.00 5.07 -30.24
CA GLY A 624 -6.04 5.02 -28.76
C GLY A 624 -6.45 6.35 -28.14
N GLN A 625 -5.88 7.44 -28.64
CA GLN A 625 -6.26 8.80 -28.24
C GLN A 625 -7.68 9.17 -28.67
N GLU A 626 -8.10 8.79 -29.86
CA GLU A 626 -9.50 8.99 -30.31
C GLU A 626 -10.50 8.18 -29.47
N MET A 627 -10.15 6.93 -29.12
CA MET A 627 -10.99 6.10 -28.22
C MET A 627 -11.07 6.70 -26.83
N GLU A 628 -9.97 7.23 -26.31
CA GLU A 628 -9.94 7.88 -25.00
C GLU A 628 -10.73 9.20 -25.00
N GLN A 629 -10.63 9.99 -26.09
CA GLN A 629 -11.46 11.16 -26.31
C GLN A 629 -12.95 10.81 -26.47
N MET A 630 -13.26 9.74 -27.20
CA MET A 630 -14.63 9.24 -27.34
C MET A 630 -15.19 8.71 -26.02
N HIS A 631 -14.35 8.07 -25.21
CA HIS A 631 -14.72 7.64 -23.86
C HIS A 631 -14.97 8.81 -22.91
N GLN A 632 -14.13 9.85 -22.96
CA GLN A 632 -14.35 11.10 -22.24
C GLN A 632 -15.60 11.83 -22.73
N MET A 633 -15.85 11.82 -24.04
CA MET A 633 -17.05 12.40 -24.61
C MET A 633 -18.32 11.64 -24.20
N LEU A 634 -18.27 10.30 -24.16
CA LEU A 634 -19.37 9.48 -23.64
C LEU A 634 -19.59 9.67 -22.14
N GLN A 635 -18.52 9.85 -21.33
CA GLN A 635 -18.66 10.21 -19.93
C GLN A 635 -19.28 11.59 -19.75
N ASN A 636 -18.88 12.59 -20.55
CA ASN A 636 -19.47 13.91 -20.51
C ASN A 636 -20.95 13.90 -20.97
N ILE A 637 -21.30 13.10 -21.96
CA ILE A 637 -22.68 12.92 -22.41
C ILE A 637 -23.50 12.20 -21.33
N SER A 638 -22.97 11.18 -20.67
CA SER A 638 -23.71 10.49 -19.60
C SER A 638 -23.92 11.42 -18.39
N GLN A 639 -22.92 12.21 -18.01
CA GLN A 639 -23.08 13.22 -16.97
C GLN A 639 -24.10 14.33 -17.37
N SER A 640 -24.07 14.74 -18.63
CA SER A 640 -25.05 15.73 -19.11
C SER A 640 -26.48 15.18 -19.16
N ILE A 641 -26.65 13.87 -19.47
CA ILE A 641 -27.96 13.22 -19.43
C ILE A 641 -28.46 13.06 -18.00
N GLU A 642 -27.58 12.70 -17.04
CA GLU A 642 -27.94 12.62 -15.62
C GLU A 642 -28.33 13.98 -15.05
N VAL A 643 -27.60 15.04 -15.42
CA VAL A 643 -27.96 16.42 -15.03
C VAL A 643 -29.29 16.84 -15.66
N GLN A 644 -29.56 16.50 -16.92
CA GLN A 644 -30.85 16.78 -17.56
C GLN A 644 -31.99 15.99 -16.96
N GLU A 645 -31.76 14.69 -16.58
CA GLU A 645 -32.76 13.89 -15.88
C GLU A 645 -33.07 14.47 -14.50
N GLN A 646 -32.03 14.92 -13.77
CA GLN A 646 -32.20 15.57 -12.47
C GLN A 646 -33.01 16.89 -12.62
N GLN A 647 -32.66 17.74 -13.60
CA GLN A 647 -33.39 18.95 -13.88
C GLN A 647 -34.85 18.68 -14.28
N ARG A 648 -35.10 17.60 -15.04
CA ARG A 648 -36.46 17.20 -15.39
C ARG A 648 -37.27 16.76 -14.18
N LYS A 649 -36.66 16.00 -13.27
CA LYS A 649 -37.31 15.59 -12.02
C LYS A 649 -37.60 16.76 -11.11
N ASP A 650 -36.68 17.72 -11.01
CA ASP A 650 -36.89 18.97 -10.27
C ASP A 650 -38.05 19.79 -10.85
N TYR A 651 -38.11 19.85 -12.20
CA TYR A 651 -39.20 20.55 -12.89
C TYR A 651 -40.59 19.87 -12.73
N GLU A 652 -40.59 18.51 -12.75
CA GLU A 652 -41.84 17.76 -12.49
C GLU A 652 -42.29 17.90 -11.01
N ALA A 653 -41.37 18.01 -10.06
CA ALA A 653 -41.67 18.29 -8.65
C ALA A 653 -42.28 19.69 -8.48
N GLU A 654 -41.72 20.68 -9.20
CA GLU A 654 -42.20 22.06 -9.17
C GLU A 654 -43.62 22.19 -9.80
N ILE A 655 -43.88 21.49 -10.90
CA ILE A 655 -45.22 21.42 -11.52
C ILE A 655 -46.24 20.81 -10.54
N LYS A 656 -45.87 19.72 -9.85
CA LYS A 656 -46.78 19.11 -8.87
C LYS A 656 -47.06 20.05 -7.68
N ALA A 657 -46.06 20.81 -7.22
CA ALA A 657 -46.25 21.83 -6.20
C ALA A 657 -47.21 22.94 -6.65
N TYR A 658 -47.07 23.42 -7.87
CA TYR A 658 -48.01 24.39 -8.47
C TYR A 658 -49.44 23.86 -8.63
N GLN A 659 -49.56 22.57 -8.99
CA GLN A 659 -50.89 21.92 -9.07
C GLN A 659 -51.56 21.81 -7.71
N ALA A 660 -50.80 21.47 -6.67
CA ALA A 660 -51.28 21.41 -5.29
C ALA A 660 -51.74 22.80 -4.79
N GLU A 661 -50.98 23.84 -5.07
CA GLU A 661 -51.34 25.24 -4.73
C GLU A 661 -52.59 25.71 -5.49
N THR A 662 -52.70 25.35 -6.78
CA THR A 662 -53.89 25.66 -7.60
C THR A 662 -55.14 24.96 -7.08
N GLN A 663 -55.00 23.69 -6.66
CA GLN A 663 -56.09 22.96 -6.03
C GLN A 663 -56.50 23.55 -4.69
N ARG A 664 -55.53 24.02 -3.89
CA ARG A 664 -55.80 24.74 -2.64
C ARG A 664 -56.56 26.02 -2.86
N ILE A 665 -56.15 26.82 -3.85
CA ILE A 665 -56.81 28.06 -4.21
C ILE A 665 -58.25 27.80 -4.73
N SER A 666 -58.44 26.76 -5.56
CA SER A 666 -59.76 26.41 -6.06
C SER A 666 -60.68 25.86 -4.95
N ALA A 667 -60.15 25.12 -3.99
CA ALA A 667 -60.89 24.63 -2.86
C ALA A 667 -61.36 25.77 -1.90
N VAL A 668 -60.52 26.79 -1.72
CA VAL A 668 -60.86 28.01 -0.99
C VAL A 668 -61.96 28.79 -1.67
N GLN A 669 -61.91 28.90 -3.01
CA GLN A 669 -62.96 29.57 -3.79
C GLN A 669 -64.28 28.82 -3.83
N ALA A 670 -64.28 27.48 -3.65
CA ALA A 670 -65.46 26.62 -3.58
C ALA A 670 -66.13 26.61 -2.22
N GLY A 671 -65.63 27.30 -1.19
CA GLY A 671 -66.21 27.38 0.14
C GLY A 671 -66.04 26.12 1.00
N MET A 672 -65.01 25.31 0.74
CA MET A 672 -64.68 24.14 1.54
C MET A 672 -64.18 24.50 2.96
N SER A 673 -64.44 23.61 3.94
CA SER A 673 -63.97 23.82 5.31
C SER A 673 -62.43 23.68 5.40
N PRO A 674 -61.76 24.31 6.39
CA PRO A 674 -60.31 24.19 6.58
C PRO A 674 -59.81 22.78 6.72
N GLU A 675 -60.60 21.87 7.29
CA GLU A 675 -60.25 20.43 7.47
C GLU A 675 -60.20 19.69 6.11
N GLN A 676 -61.14 19.97 5.22
CA GLN A 676 -61.14 19.36 3.88
C GLN A 676 -59.98 19.86 3.01
N ILE A 677 -59.55 21.12 3.17
CA ILE A 677 -58.39 21.68 2.51
C ILE A 677 -57.12 21.01 3.04
N GLN A 678 -57.06 20.75 4.35
CA GLN A 678 -55.91 20.08 4.97
C GLN A 678 -55.78 18.64 4.51
N ASP A 679 -56.88 17.91 4.34
CA ASP A 679 -56.88 16.52 3.85
C ASP A 679 -56.44 16.45 2.37
N ILE A 680 -56.82 17.39 1.51
CA ILE A 680 -56.37 17.46 0.10
C ILE A 680 -54.88 17.77 0.04
N VAL A 681 -54.40 18.72 0.84
CA VAL A 681 -52.98 19.10 0.90
C VAL A 681 -52.12 17.95 1.44
N MET A 682 -52.57 17.28 2.52
CA MET A 682 -51.88 16.14 3.09
C MET A 682 -51.89 14.95 2.14
N GLY A 683 -52.96 14.72 1.39
CA GLY A 683 -53.02 13.67 0.37
C GLY A 683 -52.07 13.90 -0.80
N THR A 684 -51.94 15.16 -1.25
CA THR A 684 -51.00 15.52 -2.33
C THR A 684 -49.53 15.49 -1.86
N ILE A 685 -49.23 15.88 -0.62
CA ILE A 685 -47.91 15.76 0.00
C ILE A 685 -47.54 14.28 0.23
N ALA A 686 -48.47 13.45 0.68
CA ALA A 686 -48.25 12.03 0.85
C ALA A 686 -47.96 11.33 -0.48
N ALA A 687 -48.68 11.68 -1.55
CA ALA A 687 -48.43 11.17 -2.88
C ALA A 687 -47.05 11.62 -3.45
N ALA A 688 -46.62 12.83 -3.13
CA ALA A 688 -45.29 13.33 -3.52
C ALA A 688 -44.15 12.72 -2.68
N LEU A 689 -44.38 12.37 -1.41
CA LEU A 689 -43.44 11.63 -0.57
C LEU A 689 -43.28 10.15 -0.98
N ASP A 690 -44.38 9.54 -1.43
CA ASP A 690 -44.36 8.14 -1.89
C ASP A 690 -43.59 7.95 -3.21
N THR A 691 -43.47 9.02 -3.99
CA THR A 691 -42.64 9.07 -5.21
C THR A 691 -41.16 9.42 -4.95
N GLY A 692 -40.76 9.76 -3.73
CA GLY A 692 -39.39 10.09 -3.34
C GLY A 692 -38.89 11.46 -3.86
N ASP A 693 -39.77 12.31 -4.34
CA ASP A 693 -39.44 13.54 -5.08
C ASP A 693 -39.36 14.81 -4.21
N LEU A 694 -39.52 14.72 -2.88
CA LEU A 694 -39.44 15.88 -1.99
C LEU A 694 -38.08 15.97 -1.28
N VAL A 695 -37.23 16.86 -1.78
CA VAL A 695 -36.12 17.43 -1.01
C VAL A 695 -36.64 18.58 -0.13
N ALA A 696 -36.32 18.53 1.15
CA ALA A 696 -36.79 19.48 2.15
C ALA A 696 -36.40 20.92 1.82
N GLY A 697 -37.39 21.76 1.57
CA GLY A 697 -37.27 23.22 1.43
C GLY A 697 -38.39 23.79 0.56
N MET A 698 -39.26 24.65 1.14
CA MET A 698 -40.25 25.37 0.35
C MET A 698 -39.54 26.20 -0.75
N PRO A 699 -39.87 26.03 -2.03
CA PRO A 699 -39.30 26.87 -3.08
C PRO A 699 -39.86 28.30 -2.98
N GLN A 700 -38.96 29.28 -2.91
CA GLN A 700 -39.31 30.66 -3.19
C GLN A 700 -39.56 30.85 -4.68
N PRO A 701 -40.50 31.71 -5.12
CA PRO A 701 -40.76 31.92 -6.54
C PRO A 701 -39.49 32.41 -7.25
N ARG A 702 -38.96 31.62 -8.16
CA ARG A 702 -37.90 32.04 -9.07
C ARG A 702 -38.50 32.67 -10.32
N GLU A 703 -37.90 33.74 -10.78
CA GLU A 703 -38.19 34.31 -12.08
C GLU A 703 -38.03 33.26 -13.18
N ALA A 704 -38.93 33.22 -14.12
CA ALA A 704 -38.93 32.26 -15.22
C ALA A 704 -37.59 32.29 -15.98
N PRO A 705 -36.95 31.12 -16.21
CA PRO A 705 -35.75 31.10 -17.00
C PRO A 705 -36.03 31.54 -18.44
N PRO A 706 -35.09 32.24 -19.09
CA PRO A 706 -35.25 32.63 -20.48
C PRO A 706 -35.39 31.36 -21.35
N MET A 707 -36.32 31.43 -22.29
CA MET A 707 -36.57 30.37 -23.27
C MET A 707 -35.27 29.96 -23.95
N PRO A 708 -35.02 28.65 -24.20
CA PRO A 708 -33.86 28.19 -24.92
C PRO A 708 -33.84 28.84 -26.31
N GLN A 709 -32.76 29.51 -26.64
CA GLN A 709 -32.52 29.96 -28.02
C GLN A 709 -32.43 28.70 -28.89
N GLU A 710 -33.17 28.69 -29.96
CA GLU A 710 -33.12 27.67 -31.00
C GLU A 710 -31.68 27.44 -31.42
N MET A 711 -31.23 26.17 -31.34
CA MET A 711 -29.96 25.80 -31.92
C MET A 711 -29.99 25.98 -33.43
N PRO A 712 -28.97 26.58 -34.02
CA PRO A 712 -28.89 26.66 -35.47
C PRO A 712 -28.76 25.25 -36.06
N MET A 713 -29.60 24.96 -37.04
CA MET A 713 -29.53 23.74 -37.84
C MET A 713 -28.14 23.64 -38.50
N MET A 714 -27.54 22.51 -38.43
CA MET A 714 -26.33 22.16 -39.18
C MET A 714 -26.65 22.27 -40.67
N GLU A 715 -26.00 23.19 -41.35
CA GLU A 715 -25.92 23.22 -42.81
C GLU A 715 -24.86 22.23 -43.29
N ASP A 716 -25.20 21.59 -44.38
CA ASP A 716 -24.47 20.63 -45.19
C ASP A 716 -23.09 21.15 -45.68
N PRO A 717 -22.00 20.37 -45.65
CA PRO A 717 -20.71 20.85 -46.11
C PRO A 717 -20.55 20.70 -47.63
N GLY A 718 -20.80 21.74 -48.32
CA GLY A 718 -20.56 21.79 -49.77
C GLY A 718 -20.64 23.18 -50.32
N MET A 719 -19.54 23.91 -50.31
CA MET A 719 -19.06 24.86 -51.29
C MET A 719 -18.16 25.93 -50.69
N MET A 720 -16.91 25.92 -51.06
CA MET A 720 -15.96 27.03 -50.86
C MET A 720 -16.37 28.23 -51.72
N PRO A 721 -16.20 29.45 -51.23
CA PRO A 721 -15.80 30.60 -52.04
C PRO A 721 -14.45 31.21 -51.59
N PRO A 722 -13.88 32.12 -52.40
CA PRO A 722 -12.45 32.31 -52.53
C PRO A 722 -11.84 33.38 -51.60
N ALA A 723 -10.51 33.30 -51.49
CA ALA A 723 -9.63 34.11 -50.67
C ALA A 723 -9.72 35.63 -50.94
N GLY A 724 -9.61 36.41 -49.85
CA GLY A 724 -9.33 37.85 -49.82
C GLY A 724 -8.46 38.19 -48.60
N PRO A 725 -7.75 39.33 -48.55
CA PRO A 725 -6.32 39.35 -48.23
C PRO A 725 -5.92 39.57 -46.75
N GLU A 726 -4.68 39.23 -46.47
CA GLU A 726 -3.89 39.33 -45.25
C GLU A 726 -4.06 40.68 -44.49
N MET A 727 -4.18 40.61 -43.17
CA MET A 727 -3.77 41.65 -42.25
C MET A 727 -2.91 41.05 -41.12
N MET A 728 -1.74 41.63 -40.90
CA MET A 728 -0.69 41.31 -39.98
C MET A 728 -1.17 41.45 -38.50
N PRO A 729 -0.55 40.69 -37.58
CA PRO A 729 -0.81 40.79 -36.13
C PRO A 729 0.00 41.94 -35.51
N GLN A 730 -0.63 42.68 -34.61
CA GLN A 730 0.00 43.67 -33.73
C GLN A 730 0.53 42.99 -32.46
N GLU A 731 1.72 43.39 -32.04
CA GLU A 731 2.40 43.01 -30.81
C GLU A 731 1.67 43.56 -29.54
N PRO A 732 1.75 42.86 -28.40
CA PRO A 732 1.26 43.43 -27.14
C PRO A 732 2.37 44.25 -26.44
N GLU A 733 1.98 45.45 -25.99
CA GLU A 733 2.77 46.36 -25.14
C GLU A 733 3.08 45.78 -23.78
N MET A 734 4.36 45.94 -23.38
CA MET A 734 4.85 45.68 -22.03
C MET A 734 4.48 46.81 -21.06
N LEU A 735 3.98 46.48 -19.89
CA LEU A 735 3.89 47.37 -18.72
C LEU A 735 5.08 47.12 -17.78
N PRO A 736 5.61 48.16 -17.11
CA PRO A 736 6.83 48.10 -16.30
C PRO A 736 6.58 47.64 -14.86
N PRO A 737 7.66 47.23 -14.13
CA PRO A 737 7.57 46.62 -12.81
C PRO A 737 7.45 47.66 -11.68
N GLN A 738 6.68 47.30 -10.65
CA GLN A 738 6.87 47.76 -9.26
C GLN A 738 6.98 46.58 -8.33
#